data_2635730952d2605fbaed07007935e99a
#
_entry.id   2635730952d2605fbaed07007935e99a
#
_cell.length_a   1.000
_cell.length_b   1.000
_cell.length_c   1.000
_cell.angle_alpha   90.00
_cell.angle_beta   90.00
_cell.angle_gamma   90.00
#
_symmetry.space_group_name_H-M   'P 1'
#
loop_
_entity.id
_entity.type
_entity.pdbx_description
1 polymer ?
#
loop_
_entity_poly.entity_id
_entity_poly.type
_entity_poly.pdbx_seq_one_letter_code
_entity_poly.pdbx_strand_id
1 'polypeptide(L)'
;LAALIRVSTTISVAGLLLVACNASAPKNLEACMRDQLRGAIQIDADCIDDEYSRPVIDTEQDLIEPVAYHRIAGHFDGTSQKFTISLPTPEHWRGRFFQKVYPLADADPDPDDLGFAFASGGYVVQTNGGSGYRAEAATARFSKNIAAEHYRYSEKIYGYIWGGSGGSYQTIAAMENTNQIWGGAVPFIIGDPSSIPNNFFAREFARIILQYNAESISDAVSPGGNNTPYGELRPVELSALAEVTQLGLPLRAWQDPSYLLGLSNTMDLMGFAPRVRKMDPSYADDFWSKPGYLGTENSPLGEQFRADLIDHQSQITQILRDSRGKPSELVLDSVPANPAQTNLDLSVGLDRSVTLSGKMDSGSNTFHIADTDLRDLPDDFAVGANVQITNRWYLALAAYARYQVPSRPGFAGYEQYRNADGTPRYPQRPLWIARAISEDVSGGGSHTGKINGKVIAISHLIDADAFPLHGHWYSQQVRAALGDRYDDQFRLWFIDNADHISPNRTDALINYQGILQQALRDVSAWAESDQPPAPSTTYALDGGQIDLDVPTSEGGGIQPGVKLTAAGHEYFEATAGQTVPLEADIEIPFATGILTSLEFSDTGHSPFFALPFPRSSGRSIHVSHATIYTQPGTYFPVLRVTVQREGDSRPGYAQVQNLGRARITVRN
;
A
#
# COMPACT_ATOMS: atom_id res chain seq x y z
N LEU A 1 -12.37 -72.81 -1.11
CA LEU A 1 -13.77 -72.93 -0.64
C LEU A 1 -14.29 -71.50 -0.42
N ALA A 2 -15.29 -71.13 -1.22
CA ALA A 2 -15.91 -69.85 -1.28
C ALA A 2 -16.83 -69.57 -0.06
N ALA A 3 -16.91 -68.37 0.38
CA ALA A 3 -18.07 -67.86 1.07
C ALA A 3 -18.32 -66.40 0.62
N LEU A 4 -19.37 -66.21 -0.18
CA LEU A 4 -19.97 -64.93 -0.55
C LEU A 4 -20.55 -64.26 0.71
N ILE A 5 -20.18 -63.01 0.92
CA ILE A 5 -20.93 -62.09 1.78
C ILE A 5 -21.55 -61.03 0.88
N ARG A 6 -22.88 -61.04 0.78
CA ARG A 6 -23.66 -59.97 0.15
C ARG A 6 -23.68 -58.75 1.09
N VAL A 7 -23.19 -57.65 0.62
CA VAL A 7 -23.41 -56.33 1.24
C VAL A 7 -24.62 -55.68 0.56
N SER A 8 -25.69 -55.54 1.30
CA SER A 8 -26.88 -54.78 0.87
C SER A 8 -26.61 -53.29 1.03
N THR A 9 -26.51 -52.59 -0.09
CA THR A 9 -26.46 -51.13 -0.14
C THR A 9 -27.86 -50.59 0.05
N THR A 10 -28.15 -50.03 1.21
CA THR A 10 -29.32 -49.17 1.45
C THR A 10 -29.02 -47.76 0.92
N ILE A 11 -29.63 -47.41 -0.19
CA ILE A 11 -29.64 -46.05 -0.71
C ILE A 11 -30.65 -45.25 0.12
N SER A 12 -30.16 -44.40 1.03
CA SER A 12 -30.98 -43.38 1.67
C SER A 12 -31.14 -42.21 0.71
N VAL A 13 -32.31 -42.06 0.15
CA VAL A 13 -32.74 -40.85 -0.56
C VAL A 13 -32.96 -39.78 0.52
N ALA A 14 -31.98 -38.92 0.73
CA ALA A 14 -32.18 -37.70 1.49
C ALA A 14 -32.99 -36.72 0.61
N GLY A 15 -34.27 -36.55 0.98
CA GLY A 15 -35.13 -35.56 0.36
C GLY A 15 -34.59 -34.16 0.65
N LEU A 16 -34.26 -33.42 -0.37
CA LEU A 16 -34.09 -31.96 -0.30
C LEU A 16 -35.41 -31.33 0.15
N LEU A 17 -35.49 -30.99 1.43
CA LEU A 17 -36.47 -30.02 1.91
C LEU A 17 -35.96 -28.64 1.51
N LEU A 18 -36.47 -28.12 0.42
CA LEU A 18 -36.46 -26.69 0.13
C LEU A 18 -37.26 -25.99 1.24
N VAL A 19 -36.57 -25.57 2.28
CA VAL A 19 -37.11 -24.61 3.26
C VAL A 19 -37.15 -23.28 2.54
N ALA A 20 -38.32 -22.94 2.00
CA ALA A 20 -38.61 -21.57 1.60
C ALA A 20 -38.55 -20.74 2.90
N CYS A 21 -37.45 -20.00 3.08
CA CYS A 21 -37.39 -18.96 4.07
C CYS A 21 -38.50 -17.94 3.76
N ASN A 22 -39.59 -17.98 4.51
CA ASN A 22 -40.52 -16.88 4.63
C ASN A 22 -39.81 -15.75 5.38
N ALA A 23 -38.89 -15.06 4.72
CA ALA A 23 -38.47 -13.75 5.13
C ALA A 23 -39.73 -12.87 5.08
N SER A 24 -40.15 -12.32 6.22
CA SER A 24 -41.12 -11.26 6.29
C SER A 24 -40.78 -10.24 5.22
N ALA A 25 -41.75 -9.89 4.36
CA ALA A 25 -41.56 -8.98 3.25
C ALA A 25 -40.77 -7.77 3.72
N PRO A 26 -39.65 -7.43 3.09
CA PRO A 26 -38.85 -6.28 3.50
C PRO A 26 -39.75 -5.06 3.44
N LYS A 27 -39.72 -4.20 4.49
CA LYS A 27 -40.21 -2.83 4.36
C LYS A 27 -39.70 -2.32 3.01
N ASN A 28 -40.55 -1.68 2.21
CA ASN A 28 -40.14 -1.03 0.95
C ASN A 28 -39.02 -0.02 1.34
N LEU A 29 -37.75 -0.46 1.29
CA LEU A 29 -36.63 0.40 1.51
C LEU A 29 -36.48 1.27 0.27
N GLU A 30 -36.28 2.57 0.46
CA GLU A 30 -36.01 3.50 -0.64
C GLU A 30 -34.60 3.26 -1.19
N ALA A 31 -34.37 3.64 -2.47
CA ALA A 31 -33.05 3.59 -3.07
C ALA A 31 -32.08 4.53 -2.33
N CYS A 32 -30.85 4.10 -2.15
CA CYS A 32 -29.82 4.93 -1.53
C CYS A 32 -29.56 6.20 -2.35
N MET A 33 -29.41 7.34 -1.68
CA MET A 33 -29.31 8.63 -2.34
C MET A 33 -27.89 8.86 -2.89
N ARG A 34 -27.81 9.38 -4.10
CA ARG A 34 -26.56 9.85 -4.70
C ARG A 34 -26.28 11.29 -4.30
N ASP A 35 -25.11 11.54 -3.71
CA ASP A 35 -24.58 12.89 -3.52
C ASP A 35 -24.23 13.48 -4.90
N GLN A 36 -25.02 14.45 -5.36
CA GLN A 36 -24.88 15.04 -6.69
C GLN A 36 -23.55 15.82 -6.88
N LEU A 37 -22.96 16.31 -5.80
CA LEU A 37 -21.71 17.06 -5.85
C LEU A 37 -20.47 16.16 -5.93
N ARG A 38 -20.52 14.97 -5.27
CA ARG A 38 -19.39 14.06 -5.14
C ARG A 38 -19.53 12.79 -5.98
N GLY A 39 -20.72 12.52 -6.52
CA GLY A 39 -20.98 11.27 -7.24
C GLY A 39 -21.12 10.03 -6.35
N ALA A 40 -20.86 10.15 -5.04
CA ALA A 40 -20.95 9.07 -4.08
C ALA A 40 -22.40 8.70 -3.77
N ILE A 41 -22.69 7.42 -3.54
CA ILE A 41 -23.96 6.94 -3.03
C ILE A 41 -23.84 6.88 -1.50
N GLN A 42 -24.77 7.55 -0.80
CA GLN A 42 -24.83 7.48 0.65
C GLN A 42 -25.64 6.24 1.04
N ILE A 43 -25.03 5.35 1.82
CA ILE A 43 -25.62 4.06 2.21
C ILE A 43 -25.89 4.06 3.71
N ASP A 44 -27.17 4.12 4.05
CA ASP A 44 -27.65 3.97 5.42
C ASP A 44 -28.19 2.56 5.66
N ALA A 45 -28.49 2.23 6.92
CA ALA A 45 -29.08 0.95 7.29
C ALA A 45 -30.47 0.74 6.65
N ASP A 46 -31.17 1.80 6.29
CA ASP A 46 -32.58 1.81 5.85
C ASP A 46 -32.76 2.02 4.35
N CYS A 47 -31.68 2.09 3.54
CA CYS A 47 -31.80 2.21 2.07
C CYS A 47 -31.25 0.97 1.34
N ILE A 48 -31.57 0.81 0.07
CA ILE A 48 -31.06 -0.25 -0.81
C ILE A 48 -30.21 0.37 -1.91
N ASP A 49 -29.00 -0.18 -2.11
CA ASP A 49 -28.25 0.04 -3.34
C ASP A 49 -28.77 -0.95 -4.40
N ASP A 50 -29.45 -0.44 -5.42
CA ASP A 50 -30.12 -1.27 -6.44
C ASP A 50 -29.17 -2.24 -7.15
N GLU A 51 -27.90 -1.85 -7.35
CA GLU A 51 -26.90 -2.66 -8.04
C GLU A 51 -26.53 -3.91 -7.24
N TYR A 52 -26.49 -3.80 -5.89
CA TYR A 52 -26.10 -4.88 -4.98
C TYR A 52 -27.28 -5.34 -4.10
N SER A 53 -28.49 -5.30 -4.62
CA SER A 53 -29.71 -5.61 -3.86
C SER A 53 -30.07 -7.10 -3.80
N ARG A 54 -29.46 -7.95 -4.65
CA ARG A 54 -29.83 -9.36 -4.82
C ARG A 54 -28.66 -10.29 -4.55
N PRO A 55 -28.32 -10.55 -3.28
CA PRO A 55 -27.32 -11.56 -2.93
C PRO A 55 -27.86 -12.96 -3.20
N VAL A 56 -27.02 -13.83 -3.78
CA VAL A 56 -27.28 -15.24 -4.04
C VAL A 56 -26.21 -16.06 -3.35
N ILE A 57 -26.62 -17.07 -2.57
CA ILE A 57 -25.72 -18.03 -1.95
C ILE A 57 -25.47 -19.16 -2.97
N ASP A 58 -24.21 -19.37 -3.32
CA ASP A 58 -23.80 -20.41 -4.25
C ASP A 58 -23.44 -21.71 -3.54
N THR A 59 -22.72 -21.59 -2.39
CA THR A 59 -22.25 -22.75 -1.61
C THR A 59 -22.22 -22.45 -0.13
N GLU A 60 -22.48 -23.48 0.66
CA GLU A 60 -22.30 -23.51 2.12
C GLU A 60 -21.54 -24.77 2.50
N GLN A 61 -20.57 -24.65 3.41
CA GLN A 61 -19.75 -25.78 3.84
C GLN A 61 -19.11 -25.55 5.21
N ASP A 62 -18.96 -26.63 5.98
CA ASP A 62 -18.22 -26.58 7.23
C ASP A 62 -16.76 -26.93 6.98
N LEU A 63 -15.85 -26.12 7.50
CA LEU A 63 -14.41 -26.24 7.40
C LEU A 63 -13.80 -26.32 8.81
N ILE A 64 -12.61 -26.91 8.94
CA ILE A 64 -11.99 -27.19 10.24
C ILE A 64 -10.68 -26.43 10.47
N GLU A 65 -10.16 -25.75 9.46
CA GLU A 65 -8.92 -24.98 9.55
C GLU A 65 -9.12 -23.53 9.13
N PRO A 66 -8.49 -22.55 9.81
CA PRO A 66 -7.55 -22.69 10.95
C PRO A 66 -8.22 -23.06 12.28
N VAL A 67 -9.53 -22.94 12.39
CA VAL A 67 -10.42 -23.31 13.48
C VAL A 67 -11.74 -23.69 12.83
N ALA A 68 -12.55 -24.57 13.42
CA ALA A 68 -13.84 -24.94 12.85
C ALA A 68 -14.74 -23.73 12.58
N TYR A 69 -15.26 -23.61 11.35
CA TYR A 69 -16.13 -22.52 10.93
C TYR A 69 -17.07 -22.93 9.80
N HIS A 70 -18.17 -22.20 9.67
CA HIS A 70 -19.12 -22.33 8.59
C HIS A 70 -18.83 -21.27 7.51
N ARG A 71 -18.57 -21.72 6.27
CA ARG A 71 -18.27 -20.85 5.13
C ARG A 71 -19.46 -20.76 4.19
N ILE A 72 -19.86 -19.55 3.87
CA ILE A 72 -20.89 -19.21 2.88
C ILE A 72 -20.22 -18.42 1.78
N ALA A 73 -20.37 -18.85 0.52
CA ALA A 73 -19.88 -18.11 -0.63
C ALA A 73 -21.03 -17.84 -1.61
N GLY A 74 -20.98 -16.68 -2.26
CA GLY A 74 -22.03 -16.26 -3.16
C GLY A 74 -21.62 -15.08 -4.03
N HIS A 75 -22.62 -14.52 -4.71
CA HIS A 75 -22.47 -13.36 -5.60
C HIS A 75 -23.69 -12.44 -5.55
N PHE A 76 -23.58 -11.26 -6.13
CA PHE A 76 -24.72 -10.38 -6.38
C PHE A 76 -25.22 -10.59 -7.81
N ASP A 77 -26.46 -11.02 -7.94
CA ASP A 77 -27.09 -11.33 -9.25
C ASP A 77 -27.06 -10.13 -10.20
N GLY A 78 -26.62 -10.38 -11.43
CA GLY A 78 -26.44 -9.35 -12.47
C GLY A 78 -25.14 -8.58 -12.39
N THR A 79 -24.23 -8.93 -11.47
CA THR A 79 -22.90 -8.32 -11.32
C THR A 79 -21.78 -9.36 -11.36
N SER A 80 -20.52 -8.89 -11.42
CA SER A 80 -19.34 -9.75 -11.24
C SER A 80 -18.90 -9.86 -9.77
N GLN A 81 -19.64 -9.24 -8.85
CA GLN A 81 -19.26 -9.14 -7.45
C GLN A 81 -19.54 -10.44 -6.69
N LYS A 82 -18.50 -11.02 -6.12
CA LYS A 82 -18.53 -12.22 -5.28
C LYS A 82 -18.27 -11.87 -3.83
N PHE A 83 -18.72 -12.74 -2.92
CA PHE A 83 -18.45 -12.59 -1.50
C PHE A 83 -18.26 -13.94 -0.81
N THR A 84 -17.56 -13.89 0.34
CA THR A 84 -17.45 -14.99 1.30
C THR A 84 -17.74 -14.47 2.70
N ILE A 85 -18.48 -15.26 3.49
CA ILE A 85 -18.77 -15.04 4.90
C ILE A 85 -18.29 -16.28 5.65
N SER A 86 -17.36 -16.11 6.59
CA SER A 86 -16.75 -17.20 7.36
C SER A 86 -17.09 -17.04 8.85
N LEU A 87 -17.99 -17.87 9.34
CA LEU A 87 -18.59 -17.80 10.67
C LEU A 87 -17.94 -18.81 11.61
N PRO A 88 -17.12 -18.41 12.62
CA PRO A 88 -16.57 -19.34 13.61
C PRO A 88 -17.67 -19.96 14.47
N THR A 89 -17.33 -20.98 15.23
CA THR A 89 -18.26 -21.58 16.19
C THR A 89 -18.68 -20.56 17.27
N PRO A 90 -19.89 -20.69 17.87
CA PRO A 90 -20.45 -19.67 18.78
C PRO A 90 -19.55 -19.29 19.95
N GLU A 91 -18.73 -20.23 20.46
CA GLU A 91 -17.78 -19.95 21.53
C GLU A 91 -16.65 -19.00 21.16
N HIS A 92 -16.35 -18.88 19.87
CA HIS A 92 -15.31 -17.98 19.32
C HIS A 92 -15.87 -16.64 18.85
N TRP A 93 -17.19 -16.45 18.85
CA TRP A 93 -17.81 -15.21 18.36
C TRP A 93 -18.27 -14.27 19.51
N ARG A 94 -18.10 -12.97 19.33
CA ARG A 94 -18.40 -11.92 20.33
C ARG A 94 -19.21 -10.75 19.75
N GLY A 95 -20.09 -11.00 18.77
CA GLY A 95 -20.98 -9.98 18.21
C GLY A 95 -20.31 -9.02 17.22
N ARG A 96 -19.22 -9.43 16.57
CA ARG A 96 -18.50 -8.57 15.61
C ARG A 96 -18.05 -9.32 14.37
N PHE A 97 -17.63 -8.54 13.34
CA PHE A 97 -16.93 -9.06 12.16
C PHE A 97 -15.80 -8.14 11.72
N PHE A 98 -14.86 -8.70 10.96
CA PHE A 98 -13.79 -7.99 10.29
C PHE A 98 -13.90 -8.17 8.78
N GLN A 99 -13.69 -7.08 8.04
CA GLN A 99 -13.79 -7.06 6.59
C GLN A 99 -12.54 -6.39 6.00
N LYS A 100 -11.70 -7.21 5.35
CA LYS A 100 -10.55 -6.73 4.58
C LYS A 100 -11.02 -6.32 3.19
N VAL A 101 -10.50 -5.20 2.69
CA VAL A 101 -10.85 -4.68 1.37
C VAL A 101 -9.61 -4.33 0.57
N TYR A 102 -9.64 -4.68 -0.71
CA TYR A 102 -8.62 -4.34 -1.68
C TYR A 102 -9.18 -4.46 -3.10
N PRO A 103 -8.90 -3.52 -4.04
CA PRO A 103 -9.51 -3.51 -5.37
C PRO A 103 -9.25 -4.76 -6.22
N LEU A 104 -8.16 -5.47 -5.95
CA LEU A 104 -7.74 -6.69 -6.66
C LEU A 104 -7.81 -7.93 -5.74
N ALA A 105 -8.63 -7.90 -4.69
CA ALA A 105 -8.80 -9.04 -3.80
C ALA A 105 -9.53 -10.19 -4.49
N ASP A 106 -9.22 -11.40 -4.05
CA ASP A 106 -10.10 -12.54 -4.27
C ASP A 106 -11.21 -12.55 -3.19
N ALA A 107 -12.32 -13.20 -3.49
CA ALA A 107 -13.42 -13.31 -2.53
C ALA A 107 -13.10 -14.26 -1.35
N ASP A 108 -12.08 -15.09 -1.46
CA ASP A 108 -11.66 -15.98 -0.38
C ASP A 108 -10.65 -15.27 0.54
N PRO A 109 -10.91 -15.22 1.86
CA PRO A 109 -10.02 -14.60 2.82
C PRO A 109 -8.74 -15.41 3.04
N ASP A 110 -7.65 -14.69 3.35
CA ASP A 110 -6.39 -15.29 3.75
C ASP A 110 -6.56 -16.09 5.08
N PRO A 111 -5.95 -17.29 5.22
CA PRO A 111 -5.99 -18.07 6.46
C PRO A 111 -5.53 -17.30 7.71
N ASP A 112 -4.53 -16.44 7.61
CA ASP A 112 -4.05 -15.62 8.72
C ASP A 112 -5.09 -14.58 9.15
N ASP A 113 -5.81 -13.97 8.20
CA ASP A 113 -6.90 -13.03 8.48
C ASP A 113 -8.09 -13.74 9.16
N LEU A 114 -8.42 -14.99 8.75
CA LEU A 114 -9.40 -15.83 9.42
C LEU A 114 -8.98 -16.13 10.87
N GLY A 115 -7.75 -16.61 11.05
CA GLY A 115 -7.22 -16.96 12.36
C GLY A 115 -7.22 -15.77 13.32
N PHE A 116 -6.76 -14.61 12.86
CA PHE A 116 -6.80 -13.37 13.64
C PHE A 116 -8.22 -12.96 14.03
N ALA A 117 -9.16 -12.95 13.06
CA ALA A 117 -10.53 -12.55 13.29
C ALA A 117 -11.21 -13.45 14.33
N PHE A 118 -11.07 -14.76 14.20
CA PHE A 118 -11.65 -15.73 15.13
C PHE A 118 -11.03 -15.60 16.52
N ALA A 119 -9.70 -15.46 16.62
CA ALA A 119 -9.02 -15.20 17.90
C ALA A 119 -9.41 -13.85 18.54
N SER A 120 -9.95 -12.92 17.73
CA SER A 120 -10.41 -11.59 18.16
C SER A 120 -11.94 -11.51 18.31
N GLY A 121 -12.64 -12.64 18.26
CA GLY A 121 -14.08 -12.74 18.50
C GLY A 121 -14.95 -12.27 17.33
N GLY A 122 -14.41 -12.22 16.10
CA GLY A 122 -15.11 -11.79 14.90
C GLY A 122 -15.32 -12.92 13.89
N TYR A 123 -16.36 -12.81 13.06
CA TYR A 123 -16.41 -13.52 11.80
C TYR A 123 -15.76 -12.69 10.68
N VAL A 124 -15.50 -13.31 9.54
CA VAL A 124 -14.85 -12.63 8.41
C VAL A 124 -15.83 -12.45 7.26
N VAL A 125 -15.77 -11.28 6.64
CA VAL A 125 -16.46 -10.92 5.40
C VAL A 125 -15.41 -10.50 4.39
N GLN A 126 -15.50 -11.01 3.17
CA GLN A 126 -14.63 -10.59 2.08
C GLN A 126 -15.36 -10.58 0.75
N THR A 127 -14.95 -9.69 -0.15
CA THR A 127 -15.42 -9.61 -1.54
C THR A 127 -14.24 -9.71 -2.49
N ASN A 128 -14.52 -9.83 -3.80
CA ASN A 128 -13.48 -9.72 -4.83
C ASN A 128 -13.10 -8.26 -5.19
N GLY A 129 -13.46 -7.29 -4.38
CA GLY A 129 -12.87 -5.96 -4.26
C GLY A 129 -13.17 -4.93 -5.36
N GLY A 130 -13.50 -5.34 -6.57
CA GLY A 130 -13.50 -4.47 -7.75
C GLY A 130 -14.53 -3.33 -7.79
N SER A 131 -15.54 -3.33 -6.91
CA SER A 131 -16.68 -2.37 -6.93
C SER A 131 -16.63 -1.33 -5.79
N GLY A 132 -15.57 -1.30 -5.01
CA GLY A 132 -15.37 -0.36 -3.93
C GLY A 132 -16.40 -0.47 -2.80
N TYR A 133 -16.53 0.59 -1.99
CA TYR A 133 -17.30 0.58 -0.74
C TYR A 133 -18.78 0.16 -0.88
N ARG A 134 -19.38 0.29 -2.07
CA ARG A 134 -20.80 -0.02 -2.28
C ARG A 134 -21.08 -1.52 -2.16
N ALA A 135 -20.34 -2.34 -2.89
CA ALA A 135 -20.42 -3.80 -2.79
C ALA A 135 -20.02 -4.30 -1.40
N GLU A 136 -19.00 -3.68 -0.81
CA GLU A 136 -18.54 -3.96 0.54
C GLU A 136 -19.65 -3.72 1.58
N ALA A 137 -20.37 -2.60 1.47
CA ALA A 137 -21.48 -2.27 2.36
C ALA A 137 -22.67 -3.21 2.20
N ALA A 138 -23.01 -3.59 0.96
CA ALA A 138 -24.07 -4.55 0.68
C ALA A 138 -23.75 -5.92 1.29
N THR A 139 -22.49 -6.39 1.11
CA THR A 139 -22.03 -7.65 1.69
C THR A 139 -22.01 -7.61 3.22
N ALA A 140 -21.51 -6.52 3.82
CA ALA A 140 -21.53 -6.34 5.27
C ALA A 140 -22.95 -6.40 5.86
N ARG A 141 -23.92 -5.76 5.21
CA ARG A 141 -25.32 -5.82 5.63
C ARG A 141 -25.91 -7.22 5.51
N PHE A 142 -25.66 -7.87 4.38
CA PHE A 142 -26.11 -9.25 4.17
C PHE A 142 -25.52 -10.19 5.20
N SER A 143 -24.22 -10.08 5.48
CA SER A 143 -23.53 -10.91 6.47
C SER A 143 -24.09 -10.74 7.89
N LYS A 144 -24.53 -9.54 8.29
CA LYS A 144 -25.16 -9.32 9.58
C LYS A 144 -26.46 -10.09 9.72
N ASN A 145 -27.29 -10.17 8.67
CA ASN A 145 -28.52 -10.93 8.67
C ASN A 145 -28.23 -12.44 8.79
N ILE A 146 -27.26 -12.93 8.02
CA ILE A 146 -26.80 -14.33 8.09
C ILE A 146 -26.27 -14.66 9.50
N ALA A 147 -25.41 -13.81 10.05
CA ALA A 147 -24.84 -14.04 11.39
C ALA A 147 -25.92 -13.98 12.49
N ALA A 148 -26.86 -13.05 12.42
CA ALA A 148 -27.98 -12.95 13.35
C ALA A 148 -28.83 -14.23 13.36
N GLU A 149 -29.12 -14.80 12.20
CA GLU A 149 -29.84 -16.06 12.05
C GLU A 149 -29.00 -17.25 12.55
N HIS A 150 -27.75 -17.37 12.08
CA HIS A 150 -26.84 -18.48 12.43
C HIS A 150 -26.59 -18.57 13.93
N TYR A 151 -26.31 -17.46 14.60
CA TYR A 151 -26.04 -17.39 16.03
C TYR A 151 -27.29 -17.19 16.89
N ARG A 152 -28.48 -17.01 16.30
CA ARG A 152 -29.72 -16.63 16.99
C ARG A 152 -29.52 -15.39 17.87
N TYR A 153 -28.91 -14.36 17.30
CA TYR A 153 -28.46 -13.18 18.02
C TYR A 153 -29.28 -11.95 17.60
N SER A 154 -29.82 -11.23 18.57
CA SER A 154 -30.71 -10.08 18.36
C SER A 154 -30.06 -8.72 18.69
N GLU A 155 -28.88 -8.74 19.29
CA GLU A 155 -28.17 -7.52 19.65
C GLU A 155 -27.43 -6.93 18.43
N LYS A 156 -26.84 -5.74 18.61
CA LYS A 156 -26.09 -5.06 17.56
C LYS A 156 -24.82 -5.85 17.19
N ILE A 157 -24.66 -6.15 15.91
CA ILE A 157 -23.43 -6.73 15.35
C ILE A 157 -22.53 -5.60 14.87
N TYR A 158 -21.34 -5.47 15.43
CA TYR A 158 -20.35 -4.47 15.07
C TYR A 158 -19.49 -4.96 13.90
N GLY A 159 -19.18 -4.06 12.96
CA GLY A 159 -18.29 -4.35 11.84
C GLY A 159 -17.06 -3.46 11.86
N TYR A 160 -15.93 -4.00 11.41
CA TYR A 160 -14.66 -3.28 11.29
C TYR A 160 -14.07 -3.53 9.90
N ILE A 161 -13.89 -2.44 9.14
CA ILE A 161 -13.36 -2.48 7.77
C ILE A 161 -11.90 -2.02 7.78
N TRP A 162 -11.06 -2.69 7.00
CA TRP A 162 -9.65 -2.35 6.91
C TRP A 162 -9.07 -2.67 5.54
N GLY A 163 -8.10 -1.86 5.11
CA GLY A 163 -7.45 -2.07 3.82
C GLY A 163 -6.34 -1.06 3.59
N GLY A 164 -5.30 -1.49 2.90
CA GLY A 164 -4.13 -0.68 2.58
C GLY A 164 -4.03 -0.35 1.10
N SER A 165 -3.23 0.67 0.76
CA SER A 165 -3.02 1.10 -0.62
C SER A 165 -4.35 1.40 -1.33
N GLY A 166 -4.67 0.71 -2.41
CA GLY A 166 -6.00 0.77 -3.03
C GLY A 166 -7.14 0.50 -2.06
N GLY A 167 -6.95 -0.41 -1.09
CA GLY A 167 -7.92 -0.70 -0.03
C GLY A 167 -8.12 0.46 0.96
N SER A 168 -7.14 1.35 1.12
CA SER A 168 -7.29 2.54 1.94
C SER A 168 -8.34 3.51 1.36
N TYR A 169 -8.40 3.65 0.03
CA TYR A 169 -9.44 4.43 -0.65
C TYR A 169 -10.84 3.85 -0.39
N GLN A 170 -10.98 2.51 -0.47
CA GLN A 170 -12.25 1.83 -0.21
C GLN A 170 -12.66 1.96 1.26
N THR A 171 -11.71 1.79 2.19
CA THR A 171 -11.94 1.92 3.63
C THR A 171 -12.35 3.35 4.00
N ILE A 172 -11.67 4.37 3.47
CA ILE A 172 -12.02 5.77 3.69
C ILE A 172 -13.39 6.08 3.08
N ALA A 173 -13.64 5.64 1.84
CA ALA A 173 -14.94 5.84 1.20
C ALA A 173 -16.08 5.17 1.98
N ALA A 174 -15.85 3.98 2.51
CA ALA A 174 -16.80 3.28 3.37
C ALA A 174 -17.17 4.12 4.59
N MET A 175 -16.18 4.65 5.31
CA MET A 175 -16.44 5.45 6.51
C MET A 175 -17.06 6.82 6.23
N GLU A 176 -16.84 7.39 5.05
CA GLU A 176 -17.38 8.70 4.69
C GLU A 176 -18.76 8.65 4.02
N ASN A 177 -19.09 7.53 3.38
CA ASN A 177 -20.31 7.40 2.57
C ASN A 177 -21.31 6.37 3.11
N THR A 178 -21.02 5.76 4.27
CA THR A 178 -21.99 4.84 4.89
C THR A 178 -22.26 5.23 6.33
N ASN A 179 -23.43 4.85 6.84
CA ASN A 179 -23.83 5.07 8.22
C ASN A 179 -24.37 3.77 8.82
N GLN A 180 -23.95 3.42 10.05
CA GLN A 180 -24.38 2.23 10.79
C GLN A 180 -24.00 0.87 10.13
N ILE A 181 -23.20 0.87 9.08
CA ILE A 181 -22.68 -0.37 8.46
C ILE A 181 -21.48 -0.89 9.28
N TRP A 182 -20.48 -0.04 9.49
CA TRP A 182 -19.31 -0.34 10.31
C TRP A 182 -19.27 0.57 11.54
N GLY A 183 -18.74 0.03 12.65
CA GLY A 183 -18.47 0.79 13.86
C GLY A 183 -17.13 1.52 13.82
N GLY A 184 -16.19 1.00 13.03
CA GLY A 184 -14.87 1.59 12.89
C GLY A 184 -14.06 1.01 11.75
N ALA A 185 -12.89 1.63 11.50
CA ALA A 185 -12.02 1.28 10.39
C ALA A 185 -10.54 1.48 10.68
N VAL A 186 -9.71 0.72 9.93
CA VAL A 186 -8.25 0.86 9.92
C VAL A 186 -7.75 0.99 8.48
N PRO A 187 -7.82 2.18 7.86
CA PRO A 187 -7.11 2.45 6.62
C PRO A 187 -5.61 2.52 6.89
N PHE A 188 -4.78 1.85 6.08
CA PHE A 188 -3.33 1.87 6.23
C PHE A 188 -2.61 2.08 4.90
N ILE A 189 -1.33 2.49 4.93
CA ILE A 189 -0.58 2.92 3.73
C ILE A 189 -1.47 3.77 2.82
N ILE A 190 -1.85 4.93 3.37
CA ILE A 190 -2.95 5.75 2.87
C ILE A 190 -2.55 6.49 1.61
N GLY A 191 -3.35 6.33 0.54
CA GLY A 191 -3.29 7.23 -0.61
C GLY A 191 -4.18 8.45 -0.44
N ASP A 192 -3.84 9.55 -1.10
CA ASP A 192 -4.67 10.74 -1.24
C ASP A 192 -5.23 10.86 -2.69
N PRO A 193 -6.17 11.77 -2.97
CA PRO A 193 -6.72 11.90 -4.32
C PRO A 193 -5.74 12.34 -5.40
N SER A 194 -4.52 12.75 -5.06
CA SER A 194 -3.47 13.14 -6.00
C SER A 194 -2.39 12.09 -6.19
N SER A 195 -2.31 11.09 -5.30
CA SER A 195 -1.20 10.14 -5.24
C SER A 195 -1.12 9.20 -6.45
N ILE A 196 -2.26 8.83 -7.03
CA ILE A 196 -2.30 7.98 -8.23
C ILE A 196 -2.69 8.84 -9.45
N PRO A 197 -1.85 8.94 -10.48
CA PRO A 197 -0.59 8.20 -10.73
C PRO A 197 0.68 8.93 -10.27
N ASN A 198 0.57 10.09 -9.65
CA ASN A 198 1.69 11.05 -9.49
C ASN A 198 2.87 10.50 -8.67
N ASN A 199 2.61 9.67 -7.64
CA ASN A 199 3.70 9.10 -6.84
C ASN A 199 4.59 8.16 -7.67
N PHE A 200 3.98 7.33 -8.51
CA PHE A 200 4.73 6.44 -9.38
C PHE A 200 5.55 7.21 -10.42
N PHE A 201 4.99 8.26 -10.99
CA PHE A 201 5.69 9.11 -11.94
C PHE A 201 6.81 9.92 -11.27
N ALA A 202 6.64 10.37 -10.02
CA ALA A 202 7.71 11.01 -9.26
C ALA A 202 8.88 10.06 -8.96
N ARG A 203 8.61 8.77 -8.71
CA ARG A 203 9.66 7.74 -8.58
C ARG A 203 10.37 7.50 -9.91
N GLU A 204 9.65 7.48 -11.02
CA GLU A 204 10.25 7.41 -12.35
C GLU A 204 11.14 8.64 -12.65
N PHE A 205 10.70 9.84 -12.24
CA PHE A 205 11.51 11.05 -12.31
C PHE A 205 12.81 10.90 -11.50
N ALA A 206 12.73 10.39 -10.28
CA ALA A 206 13.89 10.08 -9.46
C ALA A 206 14.79 9.04 -10.14
N ARG A 207 14.23 7.99 -10.73
CA ARG A 207 14.98 6.94 -11.45
C ARG A 207 15.79 7.53 -12.61
N ILE A 208 15.17 8.34 -13.46
CA ILE A 208 15.82 8.93 -14.64
C ILE A 208 17.07 9.73 -14.22
N ILE A 209 16.99 10.49 -13.14
CA ILE A 209 18.05 11.45 -12.77
C ILE A 209 19.03 10.87 -11.74
N LEU A 210 18.56 10.05 -10.80
CA LEU A 210 19.30 9.74 -9.56
C LEU A 210 19.78 8.28 -9.47
N GLN A 211 19.44 7.40 -10.41
CA GLN A 211 19.78 5.98 -10.31
C GLN A 211 21.29 5.71 -10.14
N TYR A 212 22.15 6.52 -10.74
CA TYR A 212 23.61 6.38 -10.63
C TYR A 212 24.18 6.92 -9.32
N ASN A 213 23.41 7.70 -8.56
CA ASN A 213 23.75 8.22 -7.24
C ASN A 213 23.04 7.47 -6.11
N ALA A 214 22.24 6.45 -6.46
CA ALA A 214 21.38 5.76 -5.52
C ALA A 214 22.14 5.15 -4.33
N GLU A 215 23.31 4.59 -4.57
CA GLU A 215 24.16 4.02 -3.51
C GLU A 215 24.69 5.10 -2.54
N SER A 216 25.14 6.25 -3.04
CA SER A 216 25.64 7.33 -2.18
C SER A 216 24.51 7.98 -1.38
N ILE A 217 23.31 8.14 -1.97
CA ILE A 217 22.14 8.63 -1.26
C ILE A 217 21.73 7.62 -0.17
N SER A 218 21.67 6.33 -0.52
CA SER A 218 21.37 5.24 0.41
C SER A 218 22.35 5.19 1.58
N ASP A 219 23.64 5.32 1.31
CA ASP A 219 24.67 5.35 2.34
C ASP A 219 24.48 6.50 3.32
N ALA A 220 24.17 7.69 2.80
CA ALA A 220 23.96 8.89 3.62
C ALA A 220 22.75 8.80 4.56
N VAL A 221 21.65 8.13 4.12
CA VAL A 221 20.41 8.03 4.91
C VAL A 221 20.27 6.73 5.69
N SER A 222 21.22 5.80 5.53
CA SER A 222 21.28 4.56 6.31
C SER A 222 21.69 4.83 7.76
N PRO A 223 21.35 3.95 8.71
CA PRO A 223 21.76 4.12 10.11
C PRO A 223 23.24 4.44 10.24
N GLY A 224 23.58 5.45 11.06
CA GLY A 224 24.95 5.93 11.22
C GLY A 224 25.59 6.54 9.97
N GLY A 225 24.80 6.89 8.96
CA GLY A 225 25.22 7.67 7.81
C GLY A 225 25.49 9.14 8.17
N ASN A 226 26.02 9.90 7.21
CA ASN A 226 26.37 11.30 7.45
C ASN A 226 25.17 12.26 7.42
N ASN A 227 23.96 11.78 7.12
CA ASN A 227 22.75 12.57 6.96
C ASN A 227 22.86 13.72 5.94
N THR A 228 23.77 13.59 4.95
CA THR A 228 23.97 14.61 3.91
C THR A 228 23.70 14.03 2.51
N PRO A 229 22.49 13.55 2.21
CA PRO A 229 22.19 12.90 0.94
C PRO A 229 22.33 13.83 -0.29
N TYR A 230 22.45 15.14 -0.04
CA TYR A 230 22.62 16.17 -1.08
C TYR A 230 24.08 16.53 -1.35
N GLY A 231 25.04 16.07 -0.52
CA GLY A 231 26.39 16.64 -0.41
C GLY A 231 27.28 16.50 -1.63
N GLU A 232 27.13 15.44 -2.42
CA GLU A 232 28.00 15.12 -3.56
C GLU A 232 27.27 15.14 -4.90
N LEU A 233 26.02 15.64 -4.92
CA LEU A 233 25.19 15.65 -6.11
C LEU A 233 25.51 16.82 -7.03
N ARG A 234 25.46 16.58 -8.33
CA ARG A 234 25.48 17.65 -9.34
C ARG A 234 24.21 18.52 -9.22
N PRO A 235 24.21 19.76 -9.71
CA PRO A 235 23.05 20.66 -9.60
C PRO A 235 21.72 20.06 -10.11
N VAL A 236 21.76 19.24 -11.16
CA VAL A 236 20.58 18.58 -11.71
C VAL A 236 20.06 17.49 -10.76
N GLU A 237 20.95 16.70 -10.20
CA GLU A 237 20.64 15.63 -9.24
C GLU A 237 20.12 16.21 -7.92
N LEU A 238 20.78 17.27 -7.43
CA LEU A 238 20.36 18.00 -6.24
C LEU A 238 18.94 18.55 -6.40
N SER A 239 18.65 19.16 -7.55
CA SER A 239 17.32 19.69 -7.85
C SER A 239 16.27 18.57 -7.89
N ALA A 240 16.62 17.43 -8.50
CA ALA A 240 15.71 16.30 -8.60
C ALA A 240 15.42 15.65 -7.24
N LEU A 241 16.46 15.42 -6.43
CA LEU A 241 16.28 14.85 -5.08
C LEU A 241 15.47 15.79 -4.19
N ALA A 242 15.75 17.10 -4.22
CA ALA A 242 14.99 18.09 -3.47
C ALA A 242 13.52 18.10 -3.87
N GLU A 243 13.23 18.03 -5.17
CA GLU A 243 11.85 18.05 -5.69
C GLU A 243 11.04 16.83 -5.23
N VAL A 244 11.56 15.62 -5.41
CA VAL A 244 10.82 14.41 -5.01
C VAL A 244 10.70 14.29 -3.49
N THR A 245 11.71 14.73 -2.73
CA THR A 245 11.68 14.77 -1.27
C THR A 245 10.60 15.74 -0.77
N GLN A 246 10.53 16.94 -1.34
CA GLN A 246 9.49 17.92 -1.01
C GLN A 246 8.09 17.44 -1.40
N LEU A 247 7.97 16.67 -2.49
CA LEU A 247 6.69 16.06 -2.88
C LEU A 247 6.19 15.03 -1.87
N GLY A 248 7.07 14.53 -1.02
CA GLY A 248 6.77 13.59 0.06
C GLY A 248 7.41 12.22 -0.07
N LEU A 249 8.23 11.98 -1.11
CA LEU A 249 9.00 10.74 -1.22
C LEU A 249 9.96 10.64 -0.02
N PRO A 250 9.84 9.60 0.85
CA PRO A 250 10.63 9.56 2.05
C PRO A 250 12.13 9.44 1.76
N LEU A 251 12.95 10.28 2.37
CA LEU A 251 14.42 10.13 2.27
C LEU A 251 14.89 8.76 2.76
N ARG A 252 14.29 8.23 3.81
CA ARG A 252 14.64 6.91 4.33
C ARG A 252 14.25 5.75 3.40
N ALA A 253 13.36 5.95 2.44
CA ALA A 253 13.06 4.95 1.42
C ALA A 253 14.26 4.66 0.49
N TRP A 254 15.23 5.57 0.39
CA TRP A 254 16.49 5.34 -0.30
C TRP A 254 17.37 4.26 0.31
N GLN A 255 17.05 3.74 1.51
CA GLN A 255 17.71 2.56 2.05
C GLN A 255 17.46 1.29 1.20
N ASP A 256 16.39 1.28 0.38
CA ASP A 256 16.17 0.29 -0.67
C ASP A 256 15.95 0.97 -2.03
N PRO A 257 17.03 1.44 -2.67
CA PRO A 257 16.92 2.13 -3.95
C PRO A 257 16.42 1.22 -5.06
N SER A 258 16.60 -0.08 -4.94
CA SER A 258 16.10 -1.05 -5.93
C SER A 258 14.58 -1.06 -5.99
N TYR A 259 13.92 -1.08 -4.84
CA TYR A 259 12.47 -0.95 -4.77
C TYR A 259 12.00 0.46 -5.14
N LEU A 260 12.61 1.48 -4.51
CA LEU A 260 12.22 2.88 -4.70
C LEU A 260 12.23 3.28 -6.17
N LEU A 261 13.25 2.89 -6.92
CA LEU A 261 13.43 3.25 -8.33
C LEU A 261 12.76 2.27 -9.31
N GLY A 262 12.00 1.26 -8.80
CA GLY A 262 11.36 0.25 -9.65
C GLY A 262 12.34 -0.61 -10.45
N LEU A 263 13.55 -0.83 -9.91
CA LEU A 263 14.58 -1.68 -10.53
C LEU A 263 14.39 -3.17 -10.18
N SER A 264 13.66 -3.46 -9.11
CA SER A 264 13.17 -4.80 -8.80
C SER A 264 11.89 -5.03 -9.62
N ASN A 265 11.72 -6.23 -10.20
CA ASN A 265 10.57 -6.59 -11.06
C ASN A 265 9.20 -6.65 -10.32
N THR A 266 9.07 -5.95 -9.21
CA THR A 266 7.89 -6.02 -8.35
C THR A 266 6.79 -5.04 -8.75
N MET A 267 7.11 -3.92 -9.43
CA MET A 267 6.13 -2.92 -9.86
C MET A 267 6.60 -2.17 -11.10
N ASP A 268 5.68 -1.96 -12.04
CA ASP A 268 5.91 -1.05 -13.16
C ASP A 268 5.48 0.38 -12.78
N LEU A 269 6.44 1.28 -12.58
CA LEU A 269 6.18 2.68 -12.25
C LEU A 269 5.32 3.40 -13.30
N MET A 270 5.32 2.88 -14.54
CA MET A 270 4.55 3.44 -15.65
C MET A 270 3.23 2.70 -15.93
N GLY A 271 2.78 1.81 -15.04
CA GLY A 271 1.56 1.02 -15.22
C GLY A 271 0.29 1.86 -15.46
N PHE A 272 0.26 3.11 -14.98
CA PHE A 272 -0.84 4.04 -15.24
C PHE A 272 -0.69 4.85 -16.54
N ALA A 273 0.43 4.77 -17.24
CA ALA A 273 0.69 5.55 -18.45
C ALA A 273 -0.35 5.37 -19.56
N PRO A 274 -0.85 4.15 -19.87
CA PRO A 274 -1.89 3.94 -20.88
C PRO A 274 -3.20 4.64 -20.51
N ARG A 275 -3.57 4.63 -19.22
CA ARG A 275 -4.79 5.28 -18.72
C ARG A 275 -4.68 6.79 -18.83
N VAL A 276 -3.55 7.38 -18.41
CA VAL A 276 -3.32 8.82 -18.52
C VAL A 276 -3.28 9.26 -20.00
N ARG A 277 -2.65 8.49 -20.88
CA ARG A 277 -2.64 8.78 -22.35
C ARG A 277 -4.06 8.88 -22.92
N LYS A 278 -4.96 7.99 -22.50
CA LYS A 278 -6.37 8.03 -22.94
C LYS A 278 -7.11 9.27 -22.41
N MET A 279 -6.78 9.72 -21.19
CA MET A 279 -7.45 10.84 -20.51
C MET A 279 -6.86 12.20 -20.85
N ASP A 280 -5.56 12.26 -21.22
CA ASP A 280 -4.82 13.48 -21.55
C ASP A 280 -3.89 13.25 -22.78
N PRO A 281 -4.46 12.98 -23.97
CA PRO A 281 -3.70 12.54 -25.13
C PRO A 281 -2.72 13.60 -25.69
N SER A 282 -2.97 14.89 -25.45
CA SER A 282 -2.10 15.97 -25.93
C SER A 282 -0.90 16.27 -25.04
N TYR A 283 -0.80 15.62 -23.86
CA TYR A 283 0.17 16.03 -22.85
C TYR A 283 1.62 15.96 -23.35
N ALA A 284 2.05 14.87 -23.96
CA ALA A 284 3.44 14.76 -24.43
C ALA A 284 3.78 15.77 -25.52
N ASP A 285 2.84 16.08 -26.42
CA ASP A 285 3.06 17.09 -27.44
C ASP A 285 3.20 18.49 -26.85
N ASP A 286 2.35 18.81 -25.89
CA ASP A 286 2.44 20.08 -25.16
C ASP A 286 3.74 20.17 -24.34
N PHE A 287 4.13 19.08 -23.67
CA PHE A 287 5.35 19.01 -22.86
C PHE A 287 6.62 19.32 -23.66
N TRP A 288 6.72 18.84 -24.91
CA TRP A 288 7.91 19.01 -25.75
C TRP A 288 7.86 20.25 -26.62
N SER A 289 6.74 20.98 -26.73
CA SER A 289 6.60 22.09 -27.66
C SER A 289 6.15 23.42 -27.03
N LYS A 290 5.41 23.36 -25.89
CA LYS A 290 4.85 24.59 -25.30
C LYS A 290 5.74 25.15 -24.19
N PRO A 291 5.85 26.47 -24.06
CA PRO A 291 6.58 27.12 -22.96
C PRO A 291 5.97 26.75 -21.58
N GLY A 292 6.83 26.72 -20.58
CA GLY A 292 6.46 26.40 -19.18
C GLY A 292 6.42 24.91 -18.85
N TYR A 293 6.67 24.04 -19.81
CA TYR A 293 6.89 22.62 -19.57
C TYR A 293 8.38 22.31 -19.49
N LEU A 294 8.75 21.32 -18.67
CA LEU A 294 10.14 20.94 -18.43
C LEU A 294 10.89 20.60 -19.73
N GLY A 295 10.22 19.95 -20.68
CA GLY A 295 10.81 19.63 -22.00
C GLY A 295 11.29 20.85 -22.80
N THR A 296 10.75 22.04 -22.50
CA THR A 296 11.12 23.32 -23.17
C THR A 296 11.87 24.28 -22.24
N GLU A 297 12.00 23.95 -20.94
CA GLU A 297 12.70 24.80 -19.98
C GLU A 297 14.20 24.89 -20.27
N ASN A 298 14.74 26.11 -20.12
CA ASN A 298 16.18 26.34 -20.11
C ASN A 298 16.73 26.20 -18.69
N SER A 299 16.69 24.97 -18.18
CA SER A 299 17.16 24.58 -16.85
C SER A 299 17.98 23.28 -16.93
N PRO A 300 18.85 22.98 -15.95
CA PRO A 300 19.61 21.72 -15.95
C PRO A 300 18.74 20.48 -16.06
N LEU A 301 17.55 20.47 -15.43
CA LEU A 301 16.58 19.39 -15.55
C LEU A 301 16.00 19.30 -16.96
N GLY A 302 15.60 20.43 -17.57
CA GLY A 302 15.08 20.45 -18.94
C GLY A 302 16.12 20.00 -19.96
N GLU A 303 17.39 20.39 -19.78
CA GLU A 303 18.50 19.93 -20.61
C GLU A 303 18.71 18.42 -20.48
N GLN A 304 18.67 17.88 -19.26
CA GLN A 304 18.78 16.43 -19.03
C GLN A 304 17.66 15.65 -19.71
N PHE A 305 16.40 16.09 -19.57
CA PHE A 305 15.25 15.45 -20.22
C PHE A 305 15.37 15.43 -21.74
N ARG A 306 15.88 16.52 -22.35
CA ARG A 306 16.14 16.57 -23.80
C ARG A 306 17.31 15.66 -24.20
N ALA A 307 18.33 15.53 -23.35
CA ALA A 307 19.47 14.64 -23.60
C ALA A 307 19.08 13.15 -23.49
N ASP A 308 18.12 12.82 -22.63
CA ASP A 308 17.63 11.45 -22.42
C ASP A 308 16.55 11.03 -23.43
N LEU A 309 16.15 11.95 -24.32
CA LEU A 309 15.13 11.66 -25.33
C LEU A 309 15.66 10.65 -26.36
N ILE A 310 14.97 9.53 -26.44
CA ILE A 310 15.20 8.50 -27.47
C ILE A 310 14.29 8.81 -28.67
N ASP A 311 14.90 8.89 -29.84
CA ASP A 311 14.23 9.00 -31.14
C ASP A 311 15.05 8.19 -32.15
N HIS A 312 14.71 6.91 -32.33
CA HIS A 312 15.49 5.94 -33.07
C HIS A 312 14.63 5.24 -34.13
N GLN A 313 15.17 5.13 -35.35
CA GLN A 313 14.52 4.38 -36.42
C GLN A 313 15.13 2.99 -36.52
N SER A 314 14.28 1.99 -36.73
CA SER A 314 14.65 0.60 -36.84
C SER A 314 13.71 -0.14 -37.80
N GLN A 315 13.99 -1.40 -38.09
CA GLN A 315 13.14 -2.28 -38.88
C GLN A 315 12.84 -3.57 -38.14
N ILE A 316 11.60 -4.05 -38.22
CA ILE A 316 11.20 -5.35 -37.64
C ILE A 316 11.82 -6.48 -38.50
N THR A 317 12.66 -7.28 -37.90
CA THR A 317 13.29 -8.43 -38.54
C THR A 317 12.59 -9.75 -38.22
N GLN A 318 11.96 -9.87 -37.05
CA GLN A 318 11.23 -11.06 -36.63
C GLN A 318 10.13 -10.72 -35.65
N ILE A 319 9.03 -11.48 -35.64
CA ILE A 319 7.94 -11.42 -34.67
C ILE A 319 7.92 -12.73 -33.90
N LEU A 320 8.11 -12.67 -32.61
CA LEU A 320 8.02 -13.81 -31.70
C LEU A 320 6.64 -13.87 -31.05
N ARG A 321 6.17 -15.08 -30.79
CA ARG A 321 4.85 -15.32 -30.21
C ARG A 321 4.97 -16.19 -28.97
N ASP A 322 4.08 -15.98 -28.00
CA ASP A 322 3.97 -16.76 -26.78
C ASP A 322 3.44 -18.19 -27.07
N SER A 323 3.36 -19.02 -26.04
CA SER A 323 2.86 -20.41 -26.15
C SER A 323 1.39 -20.51 -26.60
N ARG A 324 0.65 -19.40 -26.58
CA ARG A 324 -0.75 -19.29 -27.02
C ARG A 324 -0.87 -18.72 -28.44
N GLY A 325 0.28 -18.44 -29.08
CA GLY A 325 0.34 -17.85 -30.41
C GLY A 325 0.15 -16.35 -30.46
N LYS A 326 0.10 -15.66 -29.32
CA LYS A 326 0.02 -14.19 -29.26
C LYS A 326 1.38 -13.57 -29.52
N PRO A 327 1.46 -12.43 -30.26
CA PRO A 327 2.71 -11.68 -30.40
C PRO A 327 3.15 -11.19 -29.02
N SER A 328 4.39 -11.47 -28.66
CA SER A 328 4.99 -11.10 -27.37
C SER A 328 6.23 -10.25 -27.53
N GLU A 329 6.97 -10.44 -28.64
CA GLU A 329 8.24 -9.77 -28.84
C GLU A 329 8.46 -9.43 -30.32
N LEU A 330 9.15 -8.33 -30.56
CA LEU A 330 9.62 -7.91 -31.89
C LEU A 330 11.14 -7.83 -31.89
N VAL A 331 11.79 -8.57 -32.79
CA VAL A 331 13.23 -8.44 -33.00
C VAL A 331 13.48 -7.35 -34.02
N LEU A 332 14.39 -6.40 -33.71
CA LEU A 332 14.69 -5.24 -34.49
C LEU A 332 16.10 -5.35 -35.11
N ASP A 333 16.36 -4.65 -36.25
CA ASP A 333 17.67 -4.61 -36.87
C ASP A 333 18.69 -3.76 -36.13
N SER A 334 18.19 -2.76 -35.38
CA SER A 334 18.99 -1.85 -34.56
C SER A 334 18.23 -1.38 -33.34
N VAL A 335 18.96 -0.95 -32.32
CA VAL A 335 18.42 -0.47 -31.05
C VAL A 335 19.02 0.88 -30.67
N PRO A 336 18.28 1.75 -29.95
CA PRO A 336 18.84 2.97 -29.43
C PRO A 336 19.95 2.72 -28.40
N ALA A 337 20.81 3.70 -28.19
CA ALA A 337 21.75 3.66 -27.07
C ALA A 337 20.98 3.68 -25.74
N ASN A 338 21.38 2.82 -24.77
CA ASN A 338 20.77 2.72 -23.43
C ASN A 338 19.24 2.47 -23.42
N PRO A 339 18.69 1.50 -24.15
CA PRO A 339 17.24 1.30 -24.25
C PRO A 339 16.64 0.63 -23.00
N ALA A 340 17.47 0.01 -22.16
CA ALA A 340 17.03 -0.92 -21.11
C ALA A 340 16.40 -0.28 -19.86
N GLN A 341 16.44 1.04 -19.75
CA GLN A 341 16.12 1.74 -18.51
C GLN A 341 14.78 2.46 -18.51
N THR A 342 14.01 2.37 -19.60
CA THR A 342 12.76 3.12 -19.73
C THR A 342 11.72 2.34 -20.54
N ASN A 343 10.47 2.67 -20.29
CA ASN A 343 9.40 2.24 -21.16
C ASN A 343 9.49 2.98 -22.50
N LEU A 344 9.15 2.29 -23.57
CA LEU A 344 9.29 2.78 -24.94
C LEU A 344 7.97 2.65 -25.69
N ASP A 345 7.74 3.56 -26.62
CA ASP A 345 6.75 3.41 -27.68
C ASP A 345 7.45 3.02 -28.97
N LEU A 346 6.87 2.05 -29.66
CA LEU A 346 7.26 1.63 -30.98
C LEU A 346 6.09 1.90 -31.94
N SER A 347 6.29 2.77 -32.90
CA SER A 347 5.23 3.23 -33.80
C SER A 347 5.61 3.01 -35.27
N VAL A 348 4.59 2.79 -36.10
CA VAL A 348 4.72 2.69 -37.55
C VAL A 348 4.07 3.92 -38.19
N GLY A 349 4.68 4.40 -39.27
CA GLY A 349 4.20 5.57 -40.01
C GLY A 349 4.65 6.91 -39.42
N LEU A 350 4.56 7.93 -40.23
CA LEU A 350 5.00 9.30 -39.89
C LEU A 350 4.06 9.97 -38.89
N ASP A 351 2.79 9.59 -38.88
CA ASP A 351 1.76 10.14 -38.02
C ASP A 351 1.66 9.45 -36.64
N ARG A 352 2.42 8.36 -36.43
CA ARG A 352 2.40 7.56 -35.19
C ARG A 352 1.00 7.09 -34.80
N SER A 353 0.14 6.89 -35.76
CA SER A 353 -1.29 6.54 -35.53
C SER A 353 -1.44 5.17 -34.88
N VAL A 354 -0.47 4.28 -35.08
CA VAL A 354 -0.44 2.95 -34.45
C VAL A 354 0.83 2.83 -33.62
N THR A 355 0.69 2.58 -32.34
CA THR A 355 1.79 2.56 -31.37
C THR A 355 1.65 1.34 -30.45
N LEU A 356 2.74 0.61 -30.28
CA LEU A 356 2.90 -0.44 -29.27
C LEU A 356 3.77 0.11 -28.13
N SER A 357 3.38 -0.15 -26.91
CA SER A 357 4.17 0.17 -25.72
C SER A 357 4.93 -1.05 -25.24
N GLY A 358 6.16 -0.86 -24.71
CA GLY A 358 6.96 -1.97 -24.22
C GLY A 358 8.30 -1.56 -23.67
N LYS A 359 9.18 -2.55 -23.53
CA LYS A 359 10.55 -2.37 -23.03
C LYS A 359 11.51 -3.09 -23.96
N MET A 360 12.75 -2.62 -24.03
CA MET A 360 13.82 -3.31 -24.74
C MET A 360 14.80 -3.94 -23.77
N ASP A 361 15.26 -5.14 -24.12
CA ASP A 361 16.39 -5.75 -23.45
C ASP A 361 17.71 -5.12 -23.97
N SER A 362 18.59 -4.73 -23.05
CA SER A 362 19.89 -4.14 -23.37
C SER A 362 20.87 -5.12 -24.04
N GLY A 363 20.65 -6.42 -23.84
CA GLY A 363 21.51 -7.49 -24.34
C GLY A 363 21.05 -8.09 -25.67
N SER A 364 19.85 -7.75 -26.13
CA SER A 364 19.26 -8.24 -27.37
C SER A 364 18.54 -7.10 -28.11
N ASN A 365 18.36 -7.27 -29.42
CA ASN A 365 17.57 -6.32 -30.21
C ASN A 365 16.06 -6.60 -30.08
N THR A 366 15.59 -7.04 -28.92
CA THR A 366 14.22 -7.49 -28.71
C THR A 366 13.40 -6.45 -27.97
N PHE A 367 12.28 -6.07 -28.57
CA PHE A 367 11.24 -5.23 -27.95
C PHE A 367 10.15 -6.14 -27.37
N HIS A 368 9.99 -6.12 -26.05
CA HIS A 368 8.96 -6.86 -25.32
C HIS A 368 7.68 -6.02 -25.28
N ILE A 369 6.59 -6.53 -25.83
CA ILE A 369 5.31 -5.85 -25.91
C ILE A 369 4.65 -5.88 -24.53
N ALA A 370 4.28 -4.71 -24.01
CA ALA A 370 3.64 -4.61 -22.69
C ALA A 370 2.14 -4.96 -22.70
N ASP A 371 1.45 -4.84 -23.85
CA ASP A 371 0.01 -5.11 -23.96
C ASP A 371 -0.25 -6.62 -23.98
N THR A 372 -0.59 -7.18 -22.83
CA THR A 372 -0.91 -8.60 -22.65
C THR A 372 -2.25 -9.02 -23.24
N ASP A 373 -3.15 -8.06 -23.56
CA ASP A 373 -4.48 -8.32 -24.13
C ASP A 373 -4.46 -8.31 -25.67
N LEU A 374 -3.34 -7.88 -26.26
CA LEU A 374 -3.17 -7.86 -27.70
C LEU A 374 -3.28 -9.29 -28.27
N ARG A 375 -4.31 -9.54 -29.08
CA ARG A 375 -4.52 -10.86 -29.70
C ARG A 375 -3.71 -11.03 -30.95
N ASP A 376 -3.54 -9.96 -31.72
CA ASP A 376 -2.71 -9.93 -32.92
C ASP A 376 -2.12 -8.52 -33.10
N LEU A 377 -1.04 -8.42 -33.87
CA LEU A 377 -0.44 -7.14 -34.19
C LEU A 377 -1.35 -6.39 -35.19
N PRO A 378 -1.43 -5.05 -35.10
CA PRO A 378 -1.95 -4.27 -36.21
C PRO A 378 -1.17 -4.58 -37.51
N ASP A 379 -1.88 -4.57 -38.64
CA ASP A 379 -1.32 -4.96 -39.98
C ASP A 379 -0.02 -4.23 -40.35
N ASP A 380 0.13 -2.99 -39.86
CA ASP A 380 1.32 -2.17 -40.08
C ASP A 380 2.59 -2.73 -39.43
N PHE A 381 2.47 -3.58 -38.41
CA PHE A 381 3.61 -4.21 -37.73
C PHE A 381 3.94 -5.58 -38.35
N ALA A 382 4.47 -5.55 -39.54
CA ALA A 382 4.94 -6.75 -40.26
C ALA A 382 6.47 -6.84 -40.28
N VAL A 383 6.99 -8.03 -40.55
CA VAL A 383 8.43 -8.20 -40.81
C VAL A 383 8.82 -7.35 -42.02
N GLY A 384 9.85 -6.52 -41.87
CA GLY A 384 10.30 -5.54 -42.85
C GLY A 384 9.68 -4.13 -42.67
N ALA A 385 8.75 -3.96 -41.76
CA ALA A 385 8.20 -2.63 -41.47
C ALA A 385 9.24 -1.73 -40.78
N ASN A 386 9.31 -0.47 -41.22
CA ASN A 386 10.12 0.54 -40.54
C ASN A 386 9.33 1.08 -39.33
N VAL A 387 9.99 1.13 -38.19
CA VAL A 387 9.45 1.55 -36.92
C VAL A 387 10.25 2.68 -36.31
N GLN A 388 9.59 3.54 -35.57
CA GLN A 388 10.21 4.55 -34.73
C GLN A 388 10.09 4.16 -33.27
N ILE A 389 11.19 4.22 -32.53
CA ILE A 389 11.28 3.91 -31.11
C ILE A 389 11.48 5.22 -30.36
N THR A 390 10.65 5.49 -29.35
CA THR A 390 10.75 6.72 -28.57
C THR A 390 10.31 6.51 -27.12
N ASN A 391 10.94 7.20 -26.17
CA ASN A 391 10.52 7.30 -24.77
C ASN A 391 9.79 8.62 -24.48
N ARG A 392 9.48 9.39 -25.49
CA ARG A 392 8.95 10.75 -25.43
C ARG A 392 7.75 10.91 -24.48
N TRP A 393 6.81 9.96 -24.54
CA TRP A 393 5.64 9.92 -23.68
C TRP A 393 6.02 9.67 -22.21
N TYR A 394 6.87 8.69 -21.96
CA TYR A 394 7.23 8.27 -20.62
C TYR A 394 8.11 9.28 -19.90
N LEU A 395 9.05 9.92 -20.59
CA LEU A 395 9.80 11.06 -20.05
C LEU A 395 8.86 12.19 -19.64
N ALA A 396 7.90 12.55 -20.49
CA ALA A 396 6.94 13.61 -20.16
C ALA A 396 6.16 13.24 -18.89
N LEU A 397 5.67 11.99 -18.78
CA LEU A 397 4.91 11.53 -17.62
C LEU A 397 5.70 11.55 -16.31
N ALA A 398 7.00 11.31 -16.34
CA ALA A 398 7.82 11.38 -15.13
C ALA A 398 7.71 12.75 -14.43
N ALA A 399 7.53 13.84 -15.18
CA ALA A 399 7.34 15.19 -14.64
C ALA A 399 5.86 15.60 -14.42
N TYR A 400 4.90 14.67 -14.54
CA TYR A 400 3.46 14.99 -14.56
C TYR A 400 2.96 15.67 -13.28
N ALA A 401 3.50 15.31 -12.12
CA ALA A 401 3.14 15.89 -10.83
C ALA A 401 3.23 17.42 -10.79
N ARG A 402 4.19 18.03 -11.50
CA ARG A 402 4.35 19.49 -11.61
C ARG A 402 3.11 20.19 -12.18
N TYR A 403 2.36 19.49 -13.02
CA TYR A 403 1.20 19.99 -13.77
C TYR A 403 -0.13 19.51 -13.19
N GLN A 404 -0.09 18.92 -11.98
CA GLN A 404 -1.23 18.35 -11.26
C GLN A 404 -1.42 18.97 -9.88
N VAL A 405 -1.17 20.29 -9.74
CA VAL A 405 -1.26 21.00 -8.45
C VAL A 405 -2.72 21.03 -7.97
N PRO A 406 -3.09 20.32 -6.88
CA PRO A 406 -4.47 20.25 -6.43
C PRO A 406 -5.03 21.62 -6.08
N SER A 407 -6.30 21.89 -6.44
CA SER A 407 -6.98 23.14 -6.07
C SER A 407 -7.39 23.19 -4.58
N ARG A 408 -7.55 22.03 -3.92
CA ARG A 408 -7.81 21.96 -2.49
C ARG A 408 -6.55 22.32 -1.70
N PRO A 409 -6.67 23.03 -0.58
CA PRO A 409 -5.52 23.36 0.28
C PRO A 409 -4.96 22.13 1.01
N GLY A 410 -3.76 22.25 1.55
CA GLY A 410 -3.15 21.31 2.47
C GLY A 410 -2.29 20.22 1.84
N PHE A 411 -2.18 20.16 0.51
CA PHE A 411 -1.23 19.26 -0.17
C PHE A 411 0.19 19.83 -0.10
N ALA A 412 0.84 19.68 1.05
CA ALA A 412 2.12 20.31 1.36
C ALA A 412 3.20 20.03 0.31
N GLY A 413 3.26 18.80 -0.24
CA GLY A 413 4.23 18.44 -1.27
C GLY A 413 4.11 19.24 -2.56
N TYR A 414 2.91 19.73 -2.88
CA TYR A 414 2.64 20.54 -4.08
C TYR A 414 2.87 22.04 -3.91
N GLU A 415 3.11 22.52 -2.68
CA GLU A 415 3.36 23.94 -2.42
C GLU A 415 4.64 24.44 -3.12
N GLN A 416 5.62 23.59 -3.37
CA GLN A 416 6.79 23.92 -4.17
C GLN A 416 6.48 24.35 -5.62
N TYR A 417 5.33 23.94 -6.14
CA TYR A 417 4.85 24.24 -7.49
C TYR A 417 3.93 25.47 -7.54
N ARG A 418 3.86 26.25 -6.46
CA ARG A 418 3.08 27.48 -6.39
C ARG A 418 3.95 28.73 -6.38
N ASN A 419 3.39 29.81 -6.88
CA ASN A 419 3.91 31.15 -6.70
C ASN A 419 3.53 31.68 -5.30
N ALA A 420 4.13 32.78 -4.89
CA ALA A 420 3.84 33.40 -3.58
C ALA A 420 2.37 33.84 -3.42
N ASP A 421 1.64 34.07 -4.51
CA ASP A 421 0.21 34.37 -4.52
C ASP A 421 -0.69 33.12 -4.49
N GLY A 422 -0.10 31.92 -4.40
CA GLY A 422 -0.80 30.65 -4.37
C GLY A 422 -1.20 30.08 -5.74
N THR A 423 -0.94 30.79 -6.83
CA THR A 423 -1.19 30.28 -8.19
C THR A 423 -0.16 29.23 -8.60
N PRO A 424 -0.53 28.23 -9.42
CA PRO A 424 0.45 27.29 -9.95
C PRO A 424 1.55 27.98 -10.78
N ARG A 425 2.80 27.55 -10.61
CA ARG A 425 3.97 28.08 -11.34
C ARG A 425 4.02 27.62 -12.79
N TYR A 426 3.46 26.44 -13.05
CA TYR A 426 3.53 25.75 -14.34
C TYR A 426 2.14 25.63 -14.98
N PRO A 427 2.03 25.40 -16.30
CA PRO A 427 0.76 25.10 -16.96
C PRO A 427 0.09 23.90 -16.29
N GLN A 428 -1.21 23.96 -16.07
CA GLN A 428 -1.91 22.88 -15.41
C GLN A 428 -2.59 21.94 -16.41
N ARG A 429 -2.48 20.65 -16.15
CA ARG A 429 -3.19 19.58 -16.85
C ARG A 429 -4.52 19.26 -16.15
N PRO A 430 -5.42 18.47 -16.76
CA PRO A 430 -6.72 18.18 -16.18
C PRO A 430 -6.61 17.55 -14.79
N LEU A 431 -6.91 18.29 -13.72
CA LEU A 431 -6.82 17.86 -12.32
C LEU A 431 -7.82 16.76 -11.97
N TRP A 432 -8.84 16.55 -12.80
CA TRP A 432 -9.84 15.49 -12.60
C TRP A 432 -9.28 14.09 -12.84
N ILE A 433 -8.11 13.94 -13.48
CA ILE A 433 -7.56 12.61 -13.84
C ILE A 433 -7.22 11.79 -12.60
N ALA A 434 -6.40 12.33 -11.70
CA ALA A 434 -6.06 11.65 -10.45
C ALA A 434 -7.31 11.38 -9.60
N ARG A 435 -8.21 12.36 -9.54
CA ARG A 435 -9.50 12.20 -8.86
C ARG A 435 -10.34 11.08 -9.46
N ALA A 436 -10.47 10.99 -10.77
CA ALA A 436 -11.24 9.92 -11.43
C ALA A 436 -10.65 8.54 -11.16
N ILE A 437 -9.30 8.43 -11.11
CA ILE A 437 -8.63 7.17 -10.76
C ILE A 437 -8.94 6.79 -9.30
N SER A 438 -8.84 7.74 -8.38
CA SER A 438 -9.14 7.46 -6.97
C SER A 438 -10.61 7.14 -6.71
N GLU A 439 -11.55 7.78 -7.42
CA GLU A 439 -12.98 7.50 -7.35
C GLU A 439 -13.34 6.11 -7.92
N ASP A 440 -12.67 5.65 -8.97
CA ASP A 440 -12.83 4.28 -9.47
C ASP A 440 -12.37 3.25 -8.42
N VAL A 441 -11.21 3.50 -7.80
CA VAL A 441 -10.66 2.61 -6.78
C VAL A 441 -11.56 2.55 -5.55
N SER A 442 -12.07 3.68 -5.09
CA SER A 442 -12.91 3.78 -3.88
C SER A 442 -14.35 3.34 -4.11
N GLY A 443 -14.85 3.37 -5.34
CA GLY A 443 -16.25 3.16 -5.70
C GLY A 443 -17.12 4.43 -5.61
N GLY A 444 -16.49 5.63 -5.56
CA GLY A 444 -17.16 6.93 -5.51
C GLY A 444 -16.32 8.01 -4.87
N GLY A 445 -16.87 9.21 -4.73
CA GLY A 445 -16.18 10.34 -4.11
C GLY A 445 -15.87 10.10 -2.63
N SER A 446 -14.66 10.41 -2.22
CA SER A 446 -14.14 10.18 -0.86
C SER A 446 -13.15 11.28 -0.43
N HIS A 447 -12.46 11.08 0.69
CA HIS A 447 -11.43 11.96 1.24
C HIS A 447 -11.94 13.36 1.59
N THR A 448 -13.14 13.42 2.15
CA THR A 448 -13.75 14.67 2.67
C THR A 448 -13.43 14.91 4.14
N GLY A 449 -12.97 13.89 4.85
CA GLY A 449 -12.79 13.86 6.29
C GLY A 449 -14.07 13.68 7.11
N LYS A 450 -15.24 13.58 6.48
CA LYS A 450 -16.53 13.41 7.16
C LYS A 450 -16.78 11.95 7.50
N ILE A 451 -16.02 11.41 8.42
CA ILE A 451 -16.13 9.99 8.81
C ILE A 451 -17.32 9.73 9.71
N ASN A 452 -17.92 8.55 9.60
CA ASN A 452 -18.96 8.00 10.46
C ASN A 452 -18.39 6.81 11.25
N GLY A 453 -18.22 6.97 12.58
CA GLY A 453 -17.61 5.94 13.45
C GLY A 453 -16.19 6.26 13.88
N LYS A 454 -15.44 5.24 14.31
CA LYS A 454 -14.08 5.37 14.84
C LYS A 454 -13.05 4.96 13.79
N VAL A 455 -11.96 5.72 13.62
CA VAL A 455 -10.94 5.44 12.62
C VAL A 455 -9.55 5.53 13.25
N ILE A 456 -8.75 4.49 13.04
CA ILE A 456 -7.31 4.49 13.31
C ILE A 456 -6.59 4.38 11.96
N ALA A 457 -6.08 5.50 11.47
CA ALA A 457 -5.33 5.59 10.22
C ALA A 457 -3.86 5.28 10.47
N ILE A 458 -3.22 4.52 9.57
CA ILE A 458 -1.83 4.10 9.72
C ILE A 458 -1.05 4.46 8.46
N SER A 459 0.09 5.15 8.64
CA SER A 459 1.03 5.48 7.57
C SER A 459 2.44 4.99 7.91
N HIS A 460 3.13 4.43 6.92
CA HIS A 460 4.48 3.91 7.08
C HIS A 460 5.52 4.93 6.65
N LEU A 461 6.57 5.14 7.46
CA LEU A 461 7.54 6.22 7.24
C LEU A 461 8.51 5.98 6.07
N ILE A 462 8.64 4.74 5.61
CA ILE A 462 9.55 4.36 4.51
C ILE A 462 8.75 4.02 3.23
N ASP A 463 7.45 4.29 3.21
CA ASP A 463 6.58 3.95 2.09
C ASP A 463 6.83 4.88 0.88
N ALA A 464 7.36 4.28 -0.20
CA ALA A 464 7.64 4.98 -1.45
C ALA A 464 6.44 4.98 -2.44
N ASP A 465 5.33 4.30 -2.14
CA ASP A 465 4.12 4.26 -2.98
C ASP A 465 3.01 5.15 -2.43
N ALA A 466 2.71 4.99 -1.13
CA ALA A 466 1.76 5.82 -0.42
C ALA A 466 2.53 6.69 0.58
N PHE A 467 3.04 7.83 0.13
CA PHE A 467 3.92 8.69 0.92
C PHE A 467 3.32 9.02 2.28
N PRO A 468 4.10 9.05 3.37
CA PRO A 468 3.61 9.37 4.71
C PRO A 468 2.83 10.69 4.77
N LEU A 469 3.17 11.62 3.89
CA LEU A 469 2.53 12.92 3.75
C LEU A 469 1.02 12.84 3.43
N HIS A 470 0.56 11.75 2.82
CA HIS A 470 -0.87 11.53 2.54
C HIS A 470 -1.67 11.29 3.81
N GLY A 471 -1.11 10.54 4.76
CA GLY A 471 -1.71 10.36 6.09
C GLY A 471 -1.85 11.68 6.84
N HIS A 472 -0.80 12.51 6.81
CA HIS A 472 -0.85 13.88 7.33
C HIS A 472 -1.98 14.68 6.67
N TRP A 473 -2.02 14.70 5.34
CA TRP A 473 -3.06 15.42 4.60
C TRP A 473 -4.47 14.95 4.98
N TYR A 474 -4.71 13.64 5.02
CA TYR A 474 -6.03 13.09 5.37
C TYR A 474 -6.43 13.46 6.81
N SER A 475 -5.50 13.38 7.75
CA SER A 475 -5.70 13.82 9.13
C SER A 475 -6.19 15.28 9.21
N GLN A 476 -5.61 16.17 8.39
CA GLN A 476 -6.06 17.57 8.33
C GLN A 476 -7.48 17.70 7.76
N GLN A 477 -7.85 16.88 6.77
CA GLN A 477 -9.22 16.86 6.24
C GLN A 477 -10.22 16.40 7.32
N VAL A 478 -9.89 15.35 8.08
CA VAL A 478 -10.73 14.87 9.19
C VAL A 478 -10.85 15.92 10.29
N ARG A 479 -9.75 16.56 10.66
CA ARG A 479 -9.74 17.64 11.66
C ARG A 479 -10.62 18.82 11.22
N ALA A 480 -10.52 19.23 9.98
CA ALA A 480 -11.36 20.30 9.41
C ALA A 480 -12.85 19.92 9.38
N ALA A 481 -13.18 18.65 9.14
CA ALA A 481 -14.55 18.17 9.06
C ALA A 481 -15.20 17.94 10.43
N LEU A 482 -14.45 17.47 11.43
CA LEU A 482 -14.96 17.07 12.74
C LEU A 482 -14.82 18.15 13.83
N GLY A 483 -13.85 19.08 13.67
CA GLY A 483 -13.55 20.08 14.70
C GLY A 483 -13.19 19.43 16.04
N ASP A 484 -13.88 19.82 17.10
CA ASP A 484 -13.63 19.33 18.46
C ASP A 484 -13.86 17.82 18.65
N ARG A 485 -14.59 17.18 17.73
CA ARG A 485 -14.82 15.74 17.76
C ARG A 485 -13.68 14.92 17.14
N TYR A 486 -12.63 15.55 16.65
CA TYR A 486 -11.51 14.86 15.99
C TYR A 486 -10.93 13.76 16.89
N ASP A 487 -10.57 14.10 18.11
CA ASP A 487 -9.95 13.13 19.05
C ASP A 487 -10.95 12.08 19.59
N ASP A 488 -12.25 12.29 19.43
CA ASP A 488 -13.28 11.32 19.77
C ASP A 488 -13.47 10.25 18.66
N GLN A 489 -13.00 10.50 17.42
CA GLN A 489 -13.32 9.65 16.29
C GLN A 489 -12.12 9.24 15.45
N PHE A 490 -10.96 9.90 15.57
CA PHE A 490 -9.83 9.67 14.68
C PHE A 490 -8.49 9.59 15.42
N ARG A 491 -7.63 8.67 14.96
CA ARG A 491 -6.20 8.62 15.30
C ARG A 491 -5.39 8.45 14.02
N LEU A 492 -4.19 9.04 14.00
CA LEU A 492 -3.17 8.78 12.98
C LEU A 492 -1.93 8.23 13.66
N TRP A 493 -1.53 7.02 13.28
CA TRP A 493 -0.28 6.41 13.72
C TRP A 493 0.72 6.35 12.58
N PHE A 494 1.90 6.92 12.78
CA PHE A 494 3.05 6.70 11.92
C PHE A 494 3.86 5.52 12.42
N ILE A 495 4.28 4.67 11.48
CA ILE A 495 5.01 3.44 11.79
C ILE A 495 6.40 3.50 11.18
N ASP A 496 7.38 3.40 12.03
CA ASP A 496 8.78 3.38 11.62
C ASP A 496 9.22 1.99 11.15
N ASN A 497 10.26 1.94 10.31
CA ASN A 497 10.83 0.72 9.75
C ASN A 497 9.80 -0.16 9.02
N ALA A 498 8.79 0.46 8.39
CA ALA A 498 7.77 -0.19 7.57
C ALA A 498 7.66 0.51 6.21
N ASP A 499 7.63 -0.28 5.15
CA ASP A 499 7.43 0.15 3.76
C ASP A 499 6.03 -0.21 3.24
N HIS A 500 5.84 -0.12 1.91
CA HIS A 500 4.58 -0.49 1.25
C HIS A 500 4.39 -2.00 1.12
N ILE A 501 5.47 -2.75 1.05
CA ILE A 501 5.43 -4.17 0.74
C ILE A 501 5.11 -4.98 1.99
N SER A 502 4.38 -6.07 1.79
CA SER A 502 4.02 -7.04 2.83
C SER A 502 5.25 -7.68 3.50
N PRO A 503 5.12 -8.07 4.76
CA PRO A 503 6.10 -8.16 5.84
C PRO A 503 7.13 -9.31 5.78
N ASN A 504 7.60 -9.74 4.62
CA ASN A 504 8.60 -10.83 4.52
C ASN A 504 10.06 -10.38 4.63
N ARG A 505 10.30 -9.07 4.81
CA ARG A 505 11.66 -8.55 5.02
C ARG A 505 11.98 -8.48 6.50
N THR A 506 13.16 -8.96 6.87
CA THR A 506 13.47 -9.24 8.26
C THR A 506 14.69 -8.48 8.80
N ASP A 507 15.50 -7.90 7.94
CA ASP A 507 16.77 -7.28 8.29
C ASP A 507 16.70 -5.75 8.46
N ALA A 508 15.89 -5.07 7.65
CA ALA A 508 15.74 -3.61 7.71
C ALA A 508 14.30 -3.15 7.99
N LEU A 509 13.32 -4.06 7.89
CA LEU A 509 11.90 -3.78 8.00
C LEU A 509 11.23 -4.68 9.03
N ILE A 510 10.18 -4.17 9.65
CA ILE A 510 9.34 -4.91 10.59
C ILE A 510 8.23 -5.68 9.85
N ASN A 511 7.68 -6.70 10.53
CA ASN A 511 6.36 -7.20 10.21
C ASN A 511 5.30 -6.29 10.85
N TYR A 512 4.70 -5.40 10.07
CA TYR A 512 3.70 -4.45 10.54
C TYR A 512 2.29 -5.06 10.73
N GLN A 513 2.05 -6.30 10.32
CA GLN A 513 0.74 -6.95 10.42
C GLN A 513 0.23 -7.00 11.87
N GLY A 514 1.14 -7.22 12.83
CA GLY A 514 0.79 -7.19 14.24
C GLY A 514 0.28 -5.82 14.71
N ILE A 515 0.77 -4.74 14.12
CA ILE A 515 0.29 -3.37 14.40
C ILE A 515 -1.14 -3.18 13.86
N LEU A 516 -1.42 -3.65 12.64
CA LEU A 516 -2.77 -3.61 12.06
C LEU A 516 -3.75 -4.42 12.91
N GLN A 517 -3.36 -5.61 13.33
CA GLN A 517 -4.16 -6.48 14.19
C GLN A 517 -4.45 -5.83 15.55
N GLN A 518 -3.46 -5.16 16.15
CA GLN A 518 -3.68 -4.40 17.39
C GLN A 518 -4.60 -3.21 17.17
N ALA A 519 -4.44 -2.48 16.07
CA ALA A 519 -5.31 -1.37 15.70
C ALA A 519 -6.78 -1.82 15.51
N LEU A 520 -7.00 -2.99 14.89
CA LEU A 520 -8.35 -3.56 14.75
C LEU A 520 -8.97 -3.94 16.09
N ARG A 521 -8.21 -4.47 17.05
CA ARG A 521 -8.66 -4.70 18.42
C ARG A 521 -8.97 -3.39 19.13
N ASP A 522 -8.13 -2.39 18.97
CA ASP A 522 -8.28 -1.07 19.59
C ASP A 522 -9.48 -0.32 19.06
N VAL A 523 -9.69 -0.28 17.75
CA VAL A 523 -10.87 0.37 17.17
C VAL A 523 -12.16 -0.35 17.57
N SER A 524 -12.09 -1.68 17.76
CA SER A 524 -13.22 -2.47 18.26
C SER A 524 -13.57 -2.07 19.70
N ALA A 525 -12.60 -2.03 20.59
CA ALA A 525 -12.81 -1.62 21.98
C ALA A 525 -13.31 -0.16 22.08
N TRP A 526 -12.79 0.69 21.19
CA TRP A 526 -13.23 2.10 21.12
C TRP A 526 -14.69 2.23 20.67
N ALA A 527 -15.10 1.50 19.63
CA ALA A 527 -16.46 1.57 19.11
C ALA A 527 -17.51 0.84 19.98
N GLU A 528 -17.12 -0.23 20.68
CA GLU A 528 -18.03 -1.07 21.47
C GLU A 528 -18.15 -0.63 22.94
N SER A 529 -17.06 -0.12 23.52
CA SER A 529 -16.95 0.13 24.96
C SER A 529 -16.43 1.53 25.29
N ASP A 530 -16.30 2.40 24.27
CA ASP A 530 -15.74 3.77 24.38
C ASP A 530 -14.36 3.81 25.08
N GLN A 531 -13.54 2.78 24.87
CA GLN A 531 -12.17 2.70 25.33
C GLN A 531 -11.24 3.30 24.26
N PRO A 532 -10.74 4.52 24.42
CA PRO A 532 -9.94 5.16 23.39
C PRO A 532 -8.59 4.45 23.21
N PRO A 533 -8.10 4.31 21.96
CA PRO A 533 -6.77 3.80 21.70
C PRO A 533 -5.68 4.80 22.09
N ALA A 534 -4.43 4.43 21.94
CA ALA A 534 -3.30 5.35 22.07
C ALA A 534 -3.53 6.63 21.26
N PRO A 535 -3.05 7.79 21.74
CA PRO A 535 -3.12 9.04 20.98
C PRO A 535 -2.48 8.92 19.59
N SER A 536 -2.82 9.85 18.71
CA SER A 536 -2.10 9.99 17.43
C SER A 536 -0.61 10.18 17.67
N THR A 537 0.22 9.69 16.76
CA THR A 537 1.68 9.92 16.80
C THR A 537 1.96 11.42 16.73
N THR A 538 2.82 11.92 17.60
CA THR A 538 3.35 13.27 17.56
C THR A 538 4.49 13.32 16.55
N TYR A 539 4.49 14.29 15.66
CA TYR A 539 5.49 14.43 14.59
C TYR A 539 5.66 15.90 14.20
N ALA A 540 6.80 16.19 13.61
CA ALA A 540 7.03 17.43 12.88
C ALA A 540 6.91 17.19 11.37
N LEU A 541 6.59 18.26 10.62
CA LEU A 541 6.61 18.26 9.16
C LEU A 541 7.70 19.24 8.71
N ASP A 542 8.72 18.73 8.04
CA ASP A 542 9.81 19.54 7.48
C ASP A 542 10.13 19.09 6.06
N GLY A 543 10.17 20.04 5.11
CA GLY A 543 10.55 19.77 3.72
C GLY A 543 9.79 18.64 3.03
N GLY A 544 8.52 18.40 3.39
CA GLY A 544 7.73 17.26 2.88
C GLY A 544 7.97 15.94 3.59
N GLN A 545 8.82 15.92 4.64
CA GLN A 545 9.14 14.72 5.42
C GLN A 545 8.43 14.73 6.77
N ILE A 546 8.04 13.55 7.22
CA ILE A 546 7.49 13.32 8.57
C ILE A 546 8.65 12.94 9.49
N ASP A 547 8.83 13.72 10.54
CA ASP A 547 9.89 13.51 11.55
C ASP A 547 9.27 13.15 12.91
N LEU A 548 9.73 12.03 13.49
CA LEU A 548 9.31 11.54 14.80
C LEU A 548 10.30 11.90 15.93
N ASP A 549 11.06 12.96 15.80
CA ASP A 549 12.08 13.37 16.79
C ASP A 549 11.45 13.81 18.12
N VAL A 550 10.70 12.91 18.74
CA VAL A 550 10.05 13.07 20.05
C VAL A 550 10.30 11.79 20.85
N PRO A 551 10.63 11.88 22.16
CA PRO A 551 10.75 10.69 23.01
C PRO A 551 9.50 9.79 22.89
N THR A 552 9.67 8.48 22.81
CA THR A 552 8.59 7.51 22.64
C THR A 552 7.53 7.63 23.73
N SER A 553 7.92 8.00 24.97
CA SER A 553 7.01 8.23 26.08
C SER A 553 6.04 9.39 25.87
N GLU A 554 6.35 10.32 24.98
CA GLU A 554 5.58 11.53 24.64
C GLU A 554 5.03 11.45 23.20
N GLY A 555 5.55 10.52 22.38
CA GLY A 555 5.34 10.45 20.94
C GLY A 555 3.97 9.96 20.50
N GLY A 556 3.14 9.40 21.40
CA GLY A 556 1.89 8.74 21.00
C GLY A 556 2.10 7.48 20.17
N GLY A 557 1.04 6.95 19.53
CA GLY A 557 1.12 5.68 18.81
C GLY A 557 1.33 4.46 19.72
N ILE A 558 1.67 3.31 19.11
CA ILE A 558 1.82 2.04 19.84
C ILE A 558 3.18 1.38 19.62
N GLN A 559 4.02 1.91 18.74
CA GLN A 559 5.30 1.29 18.39
C GLN A 559 6.34 1.55 19.47
N PRO A 560 7.12 0.52 19.93
CA PRO A 560 8.22 0.77 20.86
C PRO A 560 9.33 1.58 20.21
N GLY A 561 9.95 2.48 20.96
CA GLY A 561 11.20 3.13 20.58
C GLY A 561 12.37 2.20 20.80
N VAL A 562 13.29 2.11 19.84
CA VAL A 562 14.50 1.26 19.93
C VAL A 562 15.70 2.04 19.42
N LYS A 563 16.62 2.36 20.32
CA LYS A 563 17.88 3.02 19.98
C LYS A 563 19.02 2.03 20.20
N LEU A 564 19.68 1.59 19.12
CA LEU A 564 20.85 0.73 19.16
C LEU A 564 22.11 1.55 18.88
N THR A 565 23.15 1.35 19.68
CA THR A 565 24.46 2.00 19.52
C THR A 565 25.59 0.99 19.60
N ALA A 566 26.69 1.28 18.92
CA ALA A 566 27.98 0.57 19.05
C ALA A 566 28.95 1.47 19.79
N ALA A 567 29.42 1.03 20.96
CA ALA A 567 30.28 1.82 21.86
C ALA A 567 29.70 3.23 22.16
N GLY A 568 28.37 3.35 22.28
CA GLY A 568 27.67 4.59 22.56
C GLY A 568 27.35 5.48 21.33
N HIS A 569 27.68 5.04 20.10
CA HIS A 569 27.53 5.80 18.87
C HIS A 569 26.69 5.01 17.86
N GLU A 570 25.93 5.68 16.99
CA GLU A 570 25.21 5.04 15.87
C GLU A 570 26.17 4.54 14.77
N TYR A 571 27.32 5.20 14.62
CA TYR A 571 28.43 4.80 13.77
C TYR A 571 29.69 4.53 14.61
N PHE A 572 30.34 3.39 14.36
CA PHE A 572 31.56 3.01 15.03
C PHE A 572 32.59 2.39 14.07
N GLU A 573 33.85 2.79 14.18
CA GLU A 573 34.99 2.14 13.50
C GLU A 573 35.67 1.15 14.41
N ALA A 574 35.83 -0.09 13.96
CA ALA A 574 36.52 -1.15 14.65
C ALA A 574 37.67 -1.72 13.81
N THR A 575 38.62 -2.39 14.44
CA THR A 575 39.61 -3.25 13.74
C THR A 575 39.12 -4.70 13.73
N ALA A 576 39.54 -5.47 12.73
CA ALA A 576 39.24 -6.89 12.65
C ALA A 576 39.70 -7.64 13.92
N GLY A 577 38.81 -8.42 14.53
CA GLY A 577 39.06 -9.13 15.79
C GLY A 577 38.78 -8.30 17.05
N GLN A 578 38.45 -7.02 16.94
CA GLN A 578 38.08 -6.19 18.10
C GLN A 578 36.68 -6.57 18.60
N THR A 579 36.53 -6.66 19.94
CA THR A 579 35.22 -6.77 20.57
C THR A 579 34.52 -5.42 20.51
N VAL A 580 33.31 -5.39 19.91
CA VAL A 580 32.46 -4.20 19.80
C VAL A 580 31.30 -4.34 20.78
N PRO A 581 31.20 -3.47 21.80
CA PRO A 581 30.03 -3.43 22.67
C PRO A 581 28.87 -2.79 21.94
N LEU A 582 27.68 -3.42 22.03
CA LEU A 582 26.43 -2.97 21.52
C LEU A 582 25.48 -2.73 22.68
N GLU A 583 24.84 -1.59 22.70
CA GLU A 583 23.91 -1.17 23.74
C GLU A 583 22.60 -0.70 23.11
N ALA A 584 21.48 -1.12 23.67
CA ALA A 584 20.18 -0.69 23.20
C ALA A 584 19.30 -0.18 24.35
N ASP A 585 18.72 0.98 24.14
CA ASP A 585 17.66 1.55 24.96
C ASP A 585 16.31 1.35 24.27
N ILE A 586 15.40 0.69 24.98
CA ILE A 586 14.06 0.35 24.51
C ILE A 586 13.05 1.09 25.36
N GLU A 587 12.16 1.84 24.73
CA GLU A 587 11.05 2.52 25.38
C GLU A 587 9.71 1.94 24.89
N ILE A 588 8.84 1.50 25.81
CA ILE A 588 7.54 0.94 25.49
C ILE A 588 6.44 1.99 25.79
N PRO A 589 5.64 2.42 24.79
CA PRO A 589 4.55 3.35 25.02
C PRO A 589 3.50 2.83 26.00
N PHE A 590 2.73 3.73 26.63
CA PHE A 590 1.83 3.38 27.73
C PHE A 590 0.80 2.30 27.38
N ALA A 591 0.23 2.30 26.20
CA ALA A 591 -0.90 1.44 25.84
C ALA A 591 -0.49 0.21 24.98
N THR A 592 0.82 -0.06 24.83
CA THR A 592 1.29 -1.06 23.87
C THR A 592 1.37 -2.47 24.45
N GLY A 593 1.68 -2.59 25.73
CA GLY A 593 1.81 -3.89 26.40
C GLY A 593 3.17 -4.10 27.03
N ILE A 594 3.63 -5.35 27.03
CA ILE A 594 4.90 -5.77 27.60
C ILE A 594 5.83 -6.37 26.54
N LEU A 595 7.14 -6.35 26.83
CA LEU A 595 8.14 -7.00 26.00
C LEU A 595 7.93 -8.52 25.96
N THR A 596 7.84 -9.10 24.77
CA THR A 596 7.65 -10.54 24.56
C THR A 596 8.83 -11.21 23.84
N SER A 597 9.59 -10.45 23.02
CA SER A 597 10.77 -10.98 22.33
C SER A 597 11.81 -9.90 22.10
N LEU A 598 13.08 -10.27 22.23
CA LEU A 598 14.24 -9.58 21.71
C LEU A 598 15.01 -10.52 20.79
N GLU A 599 15.22 -10.10 19.56
CA GLU A 599 15.95 -10.86 18.56
C GLU A 599 17.06 -9.97 17.96
N PHE A 600 18.24 -10.52 17.84
CA PHE A 600 19.43 -9.78 17.42
C PHE A 600 20.07 -10.42 16.19
N SER A 601 20.55 -9.59 15.28
CA SER A 601 21.41 -9.97 14.16
C SER A 601 22.69 -9.14 14.18
N ASP A 602 23.84 -9.77 14.24
CA ASP A 602 25.13 -9.08 14.31
C ASP A 602 25.50 -8.32 13.03
N THR A 603 24.97 -8.75 11.89
CA THR A 603 25.37 -8.22 10.58
C THR A 603 24.26 -7.50 9.83
N GLY A 604 23.02 -7.69 10.25
CA GLY A 604 21.82 -7.29 9.50
C GLY A 604 21.44 -8.26 8.38
N HIS A 605 22.29 -9.24 8.03
CA HIS A 605 22.05 -10.25 7.00
C HIS A 605 22.08 -11.67 7.55
N SER A 606 22.48 -11.85 8.79
CA SER A 606 22.52 -13.15 9.46
C SER A 606 21.16 -13.51 10.05
N PRO A 607 20.92 -14.81 10.35
CA PRO A 607 19.74 -15.20 11.09
C PRO A 607 19.67 -14.47 12.43
N PHE A 608 18.46 -14.05 12.80
CA PHE A 608 18.22 -13.50 14.12
C PHE A 608 18.31 -14.58 15.20
N PHE A 609 18.90 -14.26 16.35
CA PHE A 609 18.91 -15.09 17.52
C PHE A 609 18.28 -14.38 18.72
N ALA A 610 17.65 -15.14 19.61
CA ALA A 610 16.97 -14.59 20.78
C ALA A 610 17.98 -14.06 21.81
N LEU A 611 17.74 -12.85 22.30
CA LEU A 611 18.43 -12.31 23.47
C LEU A 611 17.58 -12.51 24.73
N PRO A 612 18.22 -12.86 25.87
CA PRO A 612 17.53 -12.89 27.15
C PRO A 612 17.17 -11.47 27.59
N PHE A 613 16.00 -11.31 28.19
CA PHE A 613 15.56 -10.03 28.75
C PHE A 613 14.85 -10.23 30.10
N PRO A 614 14.86 -9.21 31.00
CA PRO A 614 14.16 -9.28 32.27
C PRO A 614 12.64 -9.37 32.04
N ARG A 615 11.98 -10.36 32.64
CA ARG A 615 10.52 -10.50 32.56
C ARG A 615 9.73 -9.50 33.42
N SER A 616 10.40 -8.79 34.33
CA SER A 616 9.80 -7.74 35.15
C SER A 616 10.04 -6.38 34.52
N SER A 617 9.03 -5.79 34.05
CA SER A 617 9.09 -4.80 33.01
C SER A 617 8.77 -3.40 33.52
N GLY A 618 9.82 -2.62 33.67
CA GLY A 618 9.72 -1.19 33.42
C GLY A 618 9.42 -0.93 31.93
N ARG A 619 8.95 0.25 31.59
CA ARG A 619 8.75 0.66 30.18
C ARG A 619 10.04 1.08 29.52
N SER A 620 11.09 1.33 30.26
CA SER A 620 12.43 1.60 29.77
C SER A 620 13.29 0.39 30.11
N ILE A 621 13.89 -0.22 29.09
CA ILE A 621 14.68 -1.45 29.18
C ILE A 621 16.00 -1.18 28.49
N HIS A 622 17.10 -1.41 29.22
CA HIS A 622 18.45 -1.36 28.68
C HIS A 622 18.95 -2.79 28.47
N VAL A 623 19.52 -3.07 27.29
CA VAL A 623 20.15 -4.35 26.98
C VAL A 623 21.52 -4.12 26.37
N SER A 624 22.47 -5.02 26.68
CA SER A 624 23.81 -5.00 26.13
C SER A 624 24.17 -6.33 25.49
N HIS A 625 24.92 -6.27 24.41
CA HIS A 625 25.47 -7.39 23.68
C HIS A 625 26.88 -7.05 23.24
N ALA A 626 27.70 -8.03 22.92
CA ALA A 626 29.03 -7.80 22.36
C ALA A 626 29.29 -8.77 21.22
N THR A 627 29.86 -8.25 20.15
CA THR A 627 30.17 -9.05 18.96
C THR A 627 31.62 -8.81 18.51
N ILE A 628 32.14 -9.71 17.68
CA ILE A 628 33.48 -9.62 17.10
C ILE A 628 33.38 -9.83 15.60
N TYR A 629 33.82 -8.85 14.82
CA TYR A 629 33.90 -8.95 13.37
C TYR A 629 35.34 -9.31 12.97
N THR A 630 35.49 -10.40 12.25
CA THR A 630 36.83 -10.91 11.86
C THR A 630 37.22 -10.52 10.44
N GLN A 631 36.32 -9.98 9.66
CA GLN A 631 36.55 -9.54 8.28
C GLN A 631 36.33 -8.04 8.15
N PRO A 632 37.16 -7.31 7.39
CA PRO A 632 36.85 -5.93 7.02
C PRO A 632 35.56 -5.80 6.24
N GLY A 633 34.83 -4.71 6.46
CA GLY A 633 33.54 -4.45 5.81
C GLY A 633 32.65 -3.52 6.62
N THR A 634 31.49 -3.18 6.08
CA THR A 634 30.46 -2.42 6.78
C THR A 634 29.33 -3.38 7.19
N TYR A 635 28.99 -3.33 8.47
CA TYR A 635 27.97 -4.18 9.09
C TYR A 635 26.87 -3.31 9.70
N PHE A 636 25.64 -3.81 9.66
CA PHE A 636 24.47 -3.15 10.24
C PHE A 636 23.82 -4.05 11.29
N PRO A 637 24.37 -4.15 12.51
CA PRO A 637 23.71 -4.92 13.56
C PRO A 637 22.30 -4.40 13.81
N VAL A 638 21.39 -5.32 14.09
CA VAL A 638 19.95 -5.04 14.23
C VAL A 638 19.43 -5.68 15.50
N LEU A 639 18.69 -4.91 16.31
CA LEU A 639 17.87 -5.43 17.40
C LEU A 639 16.40 -5.30 17.01
N ARG A 640 15.67 -6.43 16.94
CA ARG A 640 14.22 -6.47 16.79
C ARG A 640 13.56 -6.62 18.15
N VAL A 641 12.64 -5.71 18.43
CA VAL A 641 11.85 -5.68 19.66
C VAL A 641 10.41 -6.02 19.32
N THR A 642 9.82 -6.96 20.04
CA THR A 642 8.39 -7.32 19.92
C THR A 642 7.70 -7.11 21.26
N VAL A 643 6.60 -6.37 21.25
CA VAL A 643 5.74 -6.15 22.40
C VAL A 643 4.32 -6.61 22.10
N GLN A 644 3.59 -7.02 23.14
CA GLN A 644 2.20 -7.44 23.01
C GLN A 644 1.41 -7.03 24.23
N ARG A 645 0.16 -6.64 24.05
CA ARG A 645 -0.64 -6.06 25.14
C ARG A 645 -0.92 -7.04 26.27
N GLU A 646 -1.29 -8.27 25.93
CA GLU A 646 -1.60 -9.33 26.89
C GLU A 646 -0.34 -10.11 27.33
N GLY A 647 0.81 -9.80 26.77
CA GLY A 647 2.06 -10.51 27.07
C GLY A 647 2.07 -11.98 26.63
N ASP A 648 1.13 -12.40 25.82
CA ASP A 648 1.06 -13.75 25.29
C ASP A 648 1.72 -13.79 23.89
N SER A 649 2.80 -14.55 23.79
CA SER A 649 3.48 -14.81 22.51
C SER A 649 2.80 -15.92 21.69
N ARG A 650 1.73 -16.50 22.19
CA ARG A 650 0.94 -17.56 21.57
C ARG A 650 -0.57 -17.23 21.64
N PRO A 651 -1.30 -17.05 20.59
CA PRO A 651 -1.00 -17.12 19.16
C PRO A 651 -0.29 -15.86 18.67
N GLY A 652 0.44 -15.95 17.57
CA GLY A 652 1.28 -14.91 16.99
C GLY A 652 0.58 -13.63 16.48
N TYR A 653 -0.59 -13.27 17.03
CA TYR A 653 -1.36 -12.10 16.60
C TYR A 653 -1.09 -10.87 17.46
N ALA A 654 -1.26 -9.67 16.84
CA ALA A 654 -1.12 -8.37 17.47
C ALA A 654 0.26 -8.14 18.11
N GLN A 655 1.31 -8.68 17.50
CA GLN A 655 2.69 -8.49 17.88
C GLN A 655 3.20 -7.18 17.27
N VAL A 656 3.38 -6.17 18.12
CA VAL A 656 3.86 -4.84 17.70
C VAL A 656 5.38 -4.87 17.71
N GLN A 657 5.99 -4.58 16.55
CA GLN A 657 7.44 -4.64 16.35
C GLN A 657 8.05 -3.28 16.11
N ASN A 658 9.33 -3.14 16.47
CA ASN A 658 10.23 -2.12 15.94
C ASN A 658 11.65 -2.63 15.88
N LEU A 659 12.53 -1.89 15.17
CA LEU A 659 13.95 -2.18 14.97
C LEU A 659 14.81 -1.02 15.47
N GLY A 660 15.93 -1.36 16.11
CA GLY A 660 17.08 -0.45 16.30
C GLY A 660 18.24 -0.95 15.47
N ARG A 661 18.96 -0.06 14.81
CA ARG A 661 20.12 -0.38 13.95
C ARG A 661 21.30 0.53 14.24
N ALA A 662 22.50 0.02 14.08
CA ALA A 662 23.73 0.79 14.14
C ALA A 662 24.61 0.43 12.94
N ARG A 663 25.66 1.23 12.68
CA ARG A 663 26.64 0.98 11.63
C ARG A 663 28.03 0.74 12.23
N ILE A 664 28.68 -0.33 11.79
CA ILE A 664 30.05 -0.65 12.18
C ILE A 664 30.91 -0.83 10.93
N THR A 665 31.94 -0.02 10.78
CA THR A 665 32.95 -0.19 9.72
C THR A 665 34.20 -0.85 10.31
N VAL A 666 34.49 -2.06 9.87
CA VAL A 666 35.63 -2.83 10.30
C VAL A 666 36.79 -2.64 9.34
N ARG A 667 37.95 -2.23 9.86
CA ARG A 667 39.21 -2.06 9.10
C ARG A 667 40.16 -3.21 9.42
N ASN A 668 41.20 -3.39 8.56
CA ASN A 668 42.24 -4.38 8.77
C ASN A 668 43.04 -4.10 10.07
#